data_42efe532a95a5aa9de7a685bfa1ff97c
#
_entry.id   42efe532a95a5aa9de7a685bfa1ff97c
#
_cell.length_a   1.000
_cell.length_b   1.000
_cell.length_c   1.000
_cell.angle_alpha   90.00
_cell.angle_beta   90.00
_cell.angle_gamma   90.00
#
_symmetry.space_group_name_H-M   'P 1'
#
loop_
_entity.id
_entity.type
_entity.pdbx_description
1 polymer ?
#
loop_
_entity_poly.entity_id
_entity_poly.type
_entity_poly.pdbx_seq_one_letter_code
_entity_poly.pdbx_strand_id
1 'polypeptide(L)'
;MKRLVIILVLLTVGFNLSARPNRGVTPRTKKQQQIDRTSAWGNTCSPASQSTDLDINNVRTKILNGGDMWWDLNNPKYEVPKVNDPNAVRKHSLFSGALWIGGKDNGGNLKLAAMTYRQRGSDFWPGPLDTTTSSTDPIRCENYDRLWKITRADLEAAKDDPSTATEDIQSWPASLNRVTRTGNETRYLAPYLDVDGTPGYNYLNGDHPVLDNRRLANENGVSAQPDMFIWFVYNDRGNIHSETQGSPMGLEIQTTAFAYATNDEINNMTFYTSQLTNRSFTDIVDCYMGQWVDADLGNFSDDYVGCDVGRSLGYCYNGDDDDEGVLGYGLNPPTVGVDYFEGPKDNGTELGLSHFMYYNNDSDPIRGNPDVAIEFYNLLQGKWLGGQTVTFGGNGLGGSQPTKYMFSGGTDPDFPGQCWDEKSAGNRPADRRFLQSTGPFVLKTGENQRITTGVVWARTTSGGAGSPCNSSAQGSLSILKLASDKAQTLFNNNFKILDGPDAPDIEIQEMESELVLKILNANSQTVENYTETYKDATNKKKTYKFEGYVIYQLKDATVNTGDLENVDKARLLFQCDVRNQRGQIINRVFDPKLNTLIPVEKVDGANEGISHTYSIKNDLFSKSSNTSLIDFKNYYYMVLSYAALSDDTLQVDPEQYLAGRRNIKVYKGVPHKTEPESFGTKLNTIYGSGPSLTQIEGRGNGGNVLELTKESIDKILKDGFDPTPKYIAGSGPVKVKVVDPLKVPIADFELIFNENRNTTATQNKDSISANTSWVLTNLTSGDTIFSDTTLQYRFESTQGIRSVNNPTELTLADWGLSIEIEQVTNPGEDPTGDPINGFLDWSVEWQDNGKQWLTAIVDNDQQNQATSGAIWQNWIRAGGFG
;
A
#
# COMPACT_ATOMS: atom_id res chain seq x y z
N MET A 1 -19.14 6.61 -69.87
CA MET A 1 -19.32 6.50 -68.41
C MET A 1 -17.92 6.38 -67.82
N LYS A 2 -17.35 7.47 -67.35
CA LYS A 2 -16.02 7.54 -66.75
C LYS A 2 -16.19 7.38 -65.24
N ARG A 3 -15.57 6.34 -64.64
CA ARG A 3 -15.48 6.18 -63.20
C ARG A 3 -14.36 7.09 -62.68
N LEU A 4 -14.71 8.02 -61.81
CA LEU A 4 -13.80 8.86 -61.07
C LEU A 4 -13.34 8.08 -59.83
N VAL A 5 -12.05 7.78 -59.72
CA VAL A 5 -11.43 7.20 -58.50
C VAL A 5 -10.91 8.38 -57.69
N ILE A 6 -11.53 8.63 -56.55
CA ILE A 6 -11.01 9.60 -55.55
C ILE A 6 -10.02 8.85 -54.65
N ILE A 7 -8.75 9.18 -54.77
CA ILE A 7 -7.71 8.75 -53.83
C ILE A 7 -7.76 9.70 -52.65
N LEU A 8 -8.20 9.19 -51.50
CA LEU A 8 -8.13 9.91 -50.22
C LEU A 8 -6.71 9.75 -49.68
N VAL A 9 -5.90 10.80 -49.80
CA VAL A 9 -4.60 10.83 -49.11
C VAL A 9 -4.85 11.21 -47.65
N LEU A 10 -4.78 10.22 -46.78
CA LEU A 10 -4.70 10.42 -45.33
C LEU A 10 -3.31 10.99 -45.01
N LEU A 11 -3.22 12.28 -44.78
CA LEU A 11 -2.10 12.90 -44.10
C LEU A 11 -2.14 12.48 -42.64
N THR A 12 -1.40 11.45 -42.27
CA THR A 12 -1.04 11.19 -40.87
C THR A 12 -0.02 12.24 -40.46
N VAL A 13 -0.50 13.27 -39.78
CA VAL A 13 0.36 14.18 -39.05
C VAL A 13 0.83 13.42 -37.82
N GLY A 14 1.97 12.78 -37.94
CA GLY A 14 2.67 12.24 -36.76
C GLY A 14 3.16 13.43 -35.93
N PHE A 15 2.54 13.74 -34.84
CA PHE A 15 3.12 14.59 -33.84
C PHE A 15 4.30 13.83 -33.21
N ASN A 16 5.50 14.08 -33.71
CA ASN A 16 6.71 13.77 -32.98
C ASN A 16 6.78 14.73 -31.78
N LEU A 17 6.41 14.23 -30.61
CA LEU A 17 6.73 14.87 -29.32
C LEU A 17 8.25 14.75 -29.10
N SER A 18 9.03 15.51 -29.85
CA SER A 18 10.47 15.63 -29.57
C SER A 18 10.65 16.57 -28.38
N ALA A 19 11.55 16.20 -27.48
CA ALA A 19 12.05 17.09 -26.43
C ALA A 19 12.33 18.48 -27.04
N ARG A 20 11.77 19.51 -26.43
CA ARG A 20 11.82 20.86 -27.01
C ARG A 20 13.24 21.41 -26.95
N PRO A 21 13.74 21.98 -28.01
CA PRO A 21 15.10 22.52 -28.01
C PRO A 21 15.18 23.70 -27.04
N ASN A 22 16.13 23.66 -26.17
CA ASN A 22 16.62 24.83 -25.48
C ASN A 22 17.14 25.84 -26.52
N ARG A 23 17.02 27.07 -26.18
CA ARG A 23 17.41 28.27 -26.88
C ARG A 23 18.57 28.10 -27.89
N GLY A 24 18.24 28.00 -29.16
CA GLY A 24 19.16 28.23 -30.27
C GLY A 24 20.47 27.41 -30.36
N VAL A 25 20.57 26.36 -29.56
CA VAL A 25 21.75 25.50 -29.58
C VAL A 25 21.56 24.44 -30.65
N THR A 26 22.28 24.56 -31.71
CA THR A 26 22.42 23.52 -32.73
C THR A 26 22.94 22.25 -32.07
N PRO A 27 22.33 21.08 -32.36
CA PRO A 27 22.85 19.82 -31.84
C PRO A 27 24.33 19.69 -32.19
N ARG A 28 25.17 19.37 -31.23
CA ARG A 28 26.60 19.18 -31.48
C ARG A 28 26.79 18.13 -32.56
N THR A 29 27.60 18.45 -33.56
CA THR A 29 27.95 17.48 -34.61
C THR A 29 28.72 16.32 -33.98
N LYS A 30 28.61 15.10 -34.55
CA LYS A 30 29.42 13.94 -34.13
C LYS A 30 30.90 14.29 -33.99
N LYS A 31 31.41 15.23 -34.77
CA LYS A 31 32.78 15.71 -34.71
C LYS A 31 33.05 16.52 -33.44
N GLN A 32 32.08 17.35 -32.98
CA GLN A 32 32.17 18.12 -31.73
C GLN A 32 32.13 17.19 -30.52
N GLN A 33 31.28 16.19 -30.54
CA GLN A 33 31.21 15.13 -29.49
C GLN A 33 32.53 14.32 -29.45
N GLN A 34 33.22 14.14 -30.59
CA GLN A 34 34.46 13.44 -30.65
C GLN A 34 35.67 14.30 -30.22
N ILE A 35 35.60 15.63 -30.41
CA ILE A 35 36.62 16.58 -29.92
C ILE A 35 36.55 16.70 -28.40
N ASP A 36 35.34 16.71 -27.84
CA ASP A 36 35.14 16.71 -26.39
C ASP A 36 35.64 15.39 -25.69
N ARG A 37 35.70 14.29 -26.44
CA ARG A 37 36.33 13.01 -26.01
C ARG A 37 37.86 13.02 -26.03
N THR A 38 38.48 13.96 -26.68
CA THR A 38 39.94 14.01 -26.85
C THR A 38 40.63 15.19 -26.12
N SER A 39 39.91 15.95 -25.33
CA SER A 39 40.50 17.02 -24.53
C SER A 39 41.33 16.48 -23.36
N ALA A 40 42.33 17.21 -22.97
CA ALA A 40 43.51 16.91 -22.15
C ALA A 40 43.39 16.23 -20.76
N TRP A 41 42.23 15.66 -20.46
CA TRP A 41 42.01 14.83 -19.27
C TRP A 41 41.97 13.37 -19.69
N GLY A 42 43.06 12.76 -19.76
CA GLY A 42 43.37 11.48 -20.46
C GLY A 42 42.51 10.25 -20.18
N ASN A 43 41.41 10.31 -19.45
CA ASN A 43 40.44 9.23 -19.27
C ASN A 43 39.11 9.83 -18.89
N THR A 44 38.19 10.01 -19.83
CA THR A 44 36.89 10.61 -19.63
C THR A 44 35.78 9.58 -19.57
N CYS A 45 34.91 9.67 -18.60
CA CYS A 45 33.71 8.85 -18.46
C CYS A 45 32.67 9.17 -19.54
N SER A 46 31.94 8.15 -20.00
CA SER A 46 30.73 8.33 -20.80
C SER A 46 29.56 8.77 -19.92
N PRO A 47 28.63 9.57 -20.45
CA PRO A 47 27.38 9.85 -19.76
C PRO A 47 26.62 8.56 -19.42
N ALA A 48 25.87 8.57 -18.34
CA ALA A 48 25.04 7.45 -17.93
C ALA A 48 24.07 7.03 -19.03
N SER A 49 23.95 5.71 -19.24
CA SER A 49 23.07 5.13 -20.27
C SER A 49 21.99 4.24 -19.71
N GLN A 50 22.15 3.78 -18.47
CA GLN A 50 21.23 2.82 -17.85
C GLN A 50 20.03 3.49 -17.21
N SER A 51 18.91 2.83 -17.32
CA SER A 51 17.64 3.26 -16.70
C SER A 51 16.78 2.07 -16.31
N THR A 52 15.92 2.27 -15.32
CA THR A 52 14.92 1.29 -14.91
C THR A 52 13.63 1.98 -14.48
N ASP A 53 12.56 1.21 -14.32
CA ASP A 53 11.27 1.74 -13.86
C ASP A 53 11.09 1.53 -12.35
N LEU A 54 10.62 2.57 -11.66
CA LEU A 54 10.03 2.49 -10.34
C LEU A 54 8.51 2.42 -10.52
N ASP A 55 7.93 1.23 -10.32
CA ASP A 55 6.56 0.92 -10.77
C ASP A 55 5.77 0.00 -9.85
N ILE A 56 6.12 -0.07 -8.58
CA ILE A 56 5.49 -0.99 -7.62
C ILE A 56 4.06 -0.55 -7.22
N ASN A 57 3.78 0.74 -7.27
CA ASN A 57 2.50 1.33 -6.85
C ASN A 57 1.71 1.89 -8.04
N ASN A 58 0.83 2.86 -7.82
CA ASN A 58 0.02 3.51 -8.87
C ASN A 58 0.81 4.49 -9.74
N VAL A 59 2.11 4.63 -9.51
CA VAL A 59 3.04 5.41 -10.33
C VAL A 59 3.92 4.46 -11.15
N ARG A 60 4.22 4.84 -12.39
CA ARG A 60 5.31 4.26 -13.16
C ARG A 60 6.23 5.38 -13.61
N THR A 61 7.46 5.37 -13.15
CA THR A 61 8.41 6.41 -13.53
C THR A 61 9.78 5.84 -13.87
N LYS A 62 10.50 6.54 -14.74
CA LYS A 62 11.85 6.18 -15.19
C LYS A 62 12.90 6.79 -14.26
N ILE A 63 13.83 5.97 -13.80
CA ILE A 63 15.01 6.37 -13.03
C ILE A 63 16.23 6.17 -13.92
N LEU A 64 17.10 7.16 -13.97
CA LEU A 64 18.35 7.17 -14.73
C LEU A 64 19.55 7.33 -13.79
N ASN A 65 20.70 6.76 -14.17
CA ASN A 65 21.93 6.90 -13.40
C ASN A 65 22.75 8.10 -13.86
N GLY A 66 22.25 9.31 -13.73
CA GLY A 66 22.95 10.51 -14.21
C GLY A 66 22.48 11.81 -13.56
N GLY A 67 21.75 11.70 -12.43
CA GLY A 67 21.25 12.87 -11.69
C GLY A 67 19.95 13.43 -12.24
N ASP A 68 19.49 13.00 -13.41
CA ASP A 68 18.18 13.28 -13.99
C ASP A 68 17.24 12.10 -13.85
N MET A 69 15.92 12.35 -13.90
CA MET A 69 14.87 11.36 -13.66
C MET A 69 13.58 11.72 -14.40
N TRP A 70 12.61 10.78 -14.41
CA TRP A 70 11.23 10.91 -14.87
C TRP A 70 11.02 10.98 -16.38
N TRP A 71 12.04 10.79 -17.18
CA TRP A 71 11.98 10.77 -18.63
C TRP A 71 12.86 9.67 -19.25
N ASP A 72 12.69 9.36 -20.52
CA ASP A 72 13.47 8.35 -21.24
C ASP A 72 14.49 8.93 -22.23
N LEU A 73 14.97 10.14 -21.95
CA LEU A 73 15.83 10.96 -22.80
C LEU A 73 15.12 11.58 -24.02
N ASN A 74 13.81 11.33 -24.19
CA ASN A 74 13.01 11.89 -25.27
C ASN A 74 11.60 12.31 -24.81
N ASN A 75 10.97 11.52 -23.96
CA ASN A 75 9.56 11.67 -23.59
C ASN A 75 9.38 11.60 -22.07
N PRO A 76 8.31 12.21 -21.54
CA PRO A 76 7.95 12.10 -20.13
C PRO A 76 7.67 10.65 -19.75
N LYS A 77 8.05 10.28 -18.53
CA LYS A 77 7.85 8.95 -17.95
C LYS A 77 7.45 8.98 -16.48
N TYR A 78 6.81 10.05 -16.03
CA TYR A 78 6.14 10.05 -14.73
C TYR A 78 4.64 9.85 -14.93
N GLU A 79 4.25 8.58 -15.13
CA GLU A 79 2.88 8.16 -15.39
C GLU A 79 2.14 7.95 -14.07
N VAL A 80 1.03 8.63 -13.88
CA VAL A 80 0.10 8.47 -12.75
C VAL A 80 -1.31 8.90 -13.15
N PRO A 81 -2.35 8.08 -12.95
CA PRO A 81 -2.28 6.66 -12.55
C PRO A 81 -1.59 5.78 -13.59
N LYS A 82 -0.87 4.76 -13.12
CA LYS A 82 -0.26 3.75 -13.98
C LYS A 82 -1.32 2.95 -14.74
N VAL A 83 -1.16 2.84 -16.05
CA VAL A 83 -2.04 2.06 -16.92
C VAL A 83 -1.30 0.85 -17.49
N ASN A 84 -1.89 -0.33 -17.36
CA ASN A 84 -1.30 -1.58 -17.85
C ASN A 84 -1.75 -1.96 -19.28
N ASP A 85 -2.82 -1.34 -19.80
CA ASP A 85 -3.23 -1.54 -21.19
C ASP A 85 -2.21 -0.86 -22.13
N PRO A 86 -1.54 -1.60 -23.01
CA PRO A 86 -0.56 -1.04 -23.94
C PRO A 86 -1.18 -0.07 -24.98
N ASN A 87 -2.49 -0.14 -25.20
CA ASN A 87 -3.20 0.70 -26.15
C ASN A 87 -3.84 1.94 -25.51
N ALA A 88 -3.83 2.06 -24.20
CA ALA A 88 -4.37 3.23 -23.52
C ALA A 88 -3.44 4.44 -23.64
N VAL A 89 -4.04 5.62 -23.69
CA VAL A 89 -3.28 6.87 -23.62
C VAL A 89 -2.75 7.03 -22.20
N ARG A 90 -1.44 7.11 -22.08
CA ARG A 90 -0.76 7.31 -20.80
C ARG A 90 -0.76 8.80 -20.45
N LYS A 91 -1.08 9.09 -19.20
CA LYS A 91 -1.07 10.45 -18.65
C LYS A 91 0.19 10.65 -17.83
N HIS A 92 0.85 11.76 -18.00
CA HIS A 92 2.07 12.11 -17.29
C HIS A 92 1.85 13.39 -16.50
N SER A 93 2.51 13.52 -15.34
CA SER A 93 2.43 14.73 -14.51
C SER A 93 3.74 15.49 -14.43
N LEU A 94 4.85 14.85 -14.80
CA LEU A 94 6.19 15.44 -14.85
C LEU A 94 6.88 15.00 -16.14
N PHE A 95 7.59 15.92 -16.79
CA PHE A 95 8.42 15.59 -17.93
C PHE A 95 9.80 15.11 -17.50
N SER A 96 10.50 15.91 -16.67
CA SER A 96 11.85 15.63 -16.21
C SER A 96 12.12 16.29 -14.86
N GLY A 97 13.08 15.76 -14.13
CA GLY A 97 13.59 16.37 -12.91
C GLY A 97 15.05 16.04 -12.71
N ALA A 98 15.73 16.88 -11.94
CA ALA A 98 17.14 16.67 -11.65
C ALA A 98 17.56 17.41 -10.38
N LEU A 99 18.62 16.89 -9.73
CA LEU A 99 19.29 17.58 -8.65
C LEU A 99 20.27 18.62 -9.22
N TRP A 100 20.14 19.86 -8.78
CA TRP A 100 21.12 20.92 -9.04
C TRP A 100 21.88 21.24 -7.76
N ILE A 101 23.17 21.47 -7.89
CA ILE A 101 23.99 21.86 -6.75
C ILE A 101 25.06 22.88 -7.16
N GLY A 102 25.24 23.93 -6.36
CA GLY A 102 26.19 24.98 -6.63
C GLY A 102 26.69 25.66 -5.37
N GLY A 103 27.92 26.15 -5.41
CA GLY A 103 28.55 26.85 -4.30
C GLY A 103 29.89 27.45 -4.75
N LYS A 104 30.70 27.90 -3.78
CA LYS A 104 32.00 28.49 -4.05
C LYS A 104 33.08 27.71 -3.30
N ASP A 105 34.24 27.53 -3.92
CA ASP A 105 35.41 27.05 -3.21
C ASP A 105 35.98 28.13 -2.27
N ASN A 106 36.99 27.79 -1.46
CA ASN A 106 37.64 28.73 -0.53
C ASN A 106 38.31 29.91 -1.25
N GLY A 107 38.53 29.85 -2.55
CA GLY A 107 39.02 30.94 -3.38
C GLY A 107 37.93 31.84 -3.96
N GLY A 108 36.67 31.55 -3.68
CA GLY A 108 35.51 32.28 -4.21
C GLY A 108 35.11 31.88 -5.64
N ASN A 109 35.71 30.84 -6.22
CA ASN A 109 35.39 30.39 -7.57
C ASN A 109 34.09 29.58 -7.56
N LEU A 110 33.18 29.90 -8.49
CA LEU A 110 31.91 29.17 -8.63
C LEU A 110 32.16 27.72 -9.05
N LYS A 111 31.55 26.82 -8.31
CA LYS A 111 31.45 25.38 -8.57
C LYS A 111 29.99 25.04 -8.78
N LEU A 112 29.70 24.27 -9.82
CA LEU A 112 28.31 23.92 -10.14
C LEU A 112 28.22 22.64 -10.93
N ALA A 113 27.22 21.84 -10.59
CA ALA A 113 26.78 20.67 -11.33
C ALA A 113 25.25 20.65 -11.39
N ALA A 114 24.68 20.55 -12.59
CA ALA A 114 23.24 20.47 -12.79
C ALA A 114 22.93 19.70 -14.07
N MET A 115 21.73 19.14 -14.14
CA MET A 115 21.21 18.47 -15.33
C MET A 115 19.84 19.04 -15.68
N THR A 116 19.53 19.03 -16.98
CA THR A 116 18.20 19.27 -17.52
C THR A 116 17.84 18.14 -18.50
N TYR A 117 17.95 18.39 -19.80
CA TYR A 117 17.59 17.43 -20.85
C TYR A 117 18.81 16.78 -21.55
N ARG A 118 20.00 16.90 -21.00
CA ARG A 118 21.27 16.43 -21.60
C ARG A 118 21.52 16.96 -23.01
N GLN A 119 20.88 18.05 -23.40
CA GLN A 119 20.99 18.59 -24.76
C GLN A 119 22.37 19.13 -25.07
N ARG A 120 23.07 19.68 -24.09
CA ARG A 120 24.43 20.19 -24.21
C ARG A 120 25.48 19.19 -23.76
N GLY A 121 25.07 18.21 -22.94
CA GLY A 121 25.93 17.17 -22.43
C GLY A 121 25.56 16.74 -21.04
N SER A 122 26.53 16.55 -20.16
CA SER A 122 26.35 16.08 -18.79
C SER A 122 27.28 16.81 -17.84
N ASP A 123 26.79 16.96 -16.58
CA ASP A 123 27.61 17.40 -15.46
C ASP A 123 27.76 16.28 -14.42
N PHE A 124 27.09 15.13 -14.65
CA PHE A 124 27.17 13.96 -13.80
C PHE A 124 27.48 12.70 -14.59
N TRP A 125 28.23 11.78 -13.97
CA TRP A 125 28.66 10.50 -14.54
C TRP A 125 28.46 9.38 -13.53
N PRO A 126 28.24 8.12 -13.97
CA PRO A 126 28.06 6.99 -13.07
C PRO A 126 29.28 6.73 -12.19
N GLY A 127 29.04 6.18 -11.03
CA GLY A 127 30.05 5.62 -10.15
C GLY A 127 30.58 6.53 -9.06
N PRO A 128 31.22 5.91 -8.06
CA PRO A 128 31.81 6.61 -6.93
C PRO A 128 33.13 7.28 -7.29
N LEU A 129 33.53 8.27 -6.51
CA LEU A 129 34.88 8.86 -6.56
C LEU A 129 35.87 8.08 -5.70
N ASP A 130 37.12 8.08 -6.07
CA ASP A 130 38.20 7.60 -5.24
C ASP A 130 38.34 8.49 -3.98
N THR A 131 38.40 7.85 -2.82
CA THR A 131 38.40 8.56 -1.53
C THR A 131 39.69 9.32 -1.25
N THR A 132 40.80 8.97 -1.91
CA THR A 132 42.10 9.58 -1.70
C THR A 132 42.37 10.69 -2.72
N THR A 133 42.06 10.43 -4.00
CA THR A 133 42.38 11.33 -5.11
C THR A 133 41.21 12.19 -5.56
N SER A 134 39.98 11.88 -5.11
CA SER A 134 38.74 12.54 -5.56
C SER A 134 38.56 12.46 -7.09
N SER A 135 39.04 11.41 -7.71
CA SER A 135 38.95 11.18 -9.15
C SER A 135 38.13 9.91 -9.47
N THR A 136 37.77 9.78 -10.73
CA THR A 136 37.19 8.56 -11.27
C THR A 136 37.90 8.21 -12.59
N ASP A 137 37.58 7.08 -13.18
CA ASP A 137 38.12 6.60 -14.44
C ASP A 137 36.99 5.91 -15.27
N PRO A 138 37.21 5.74 -16.61
CA PRO A 138 36.18 5.14 -17.46
C PRO A 138 35.71 3.74 -17.06
N ILE A 139 36.58 2.91 -16.54
CA ILE A 139 36.24 1.55 -16.13
C ILE A 139 35.31 1.58 -14.91
N ARG A 140 35.65 2.45 -13.95
CA ARG A 140 34.80 2.65 -12.79
C ARG A 140 33.42 3.20 -13.18
N CYS A 141 33.37 4.18 -14.07
CA CYS A 141 32.11 4.73 -14.58
C CYS A 141 31.30 3.67 -15.31
N GLU A 142 31.90 2.82 -16.14
CA GLU A 142 31.24 1.74 -16.85
C GLU A 142 30.67 0.67 -15.87
N ASN A 143 31.46 0.26 -14.89
CA ASN A 143 31.06 -0.75 -13.91
C ASN A 143 29.89 -0.31 -13.04
N TYR A 144 29.74 1.01 -12.83
CA TYR A 144 28.67 1.60 -12.03
C TYR A 144 27.59 2.29 -12.88
N ASP A 145 27.62 2.22 -14.21
CA ASP A 145 26.48 2.60 -15.05
C ASP A 145 25.40 1.53 -14.94
N ARG A 146 24.85 1.43 -13.74
CA ARG A 146 23.88 0.40 -13.31
C ARG A 146 22.95 0.97 -12.23
N LEU A 147 21.73 0.43 -12.17
CA LEU A 147 20.76 0.68 -11.12
C LEU A 147 20.41 -0.66 -10.47
N TRP A 148 20.59 -0.75 -9.16
CA TRP A 148 20.22 -1.94 -8.38
C TRP A 148 18.76 -1.82 -7.95
N LYS A 149 17.89 -2.60 -8.56
CA LYS A 149 16.45 -2.61 -8.31
C LYS A 149 16.09 -3.79 -7.42
N ILE A 150 15.58 -3.49 -6.24
CA ILE A 150 15.23 -4.47 -5.21
C ILE A 150 13.75 -4.35 -4.89
N THR A 151 13.02 -5.45 -4.92
CA THR A 151 11.66 -5.52 -4.38
C THR A 151 11.66 -6.19 -3.01
N ARG A 152 10.65 -5.90 -2.21
CA ARG A 152 10.46 -6.57 -0.92
C ARG A 152 10.30 -8.08 -1.10
N ALA A 153 9.58 -8.52 -2.12
CA ALA A 153 9.38 -9.93 -2.42
C ALA A 153 10.71 -10.65 -2.72
N ASP A 154 11.62 -9.99 -3.48
CA ASP A 154 12.96 -10.54 -3.75
C ASP A 154 13.78 -10.69 -2.46
N LEU A 155 13.67 -9.69 -1.56
CA LEU A 155 14.36 -9.75 -0.27
C LEU A 155 13.81 -10.84 0.64
N GLU A 156 12.49 -10.98 0.72
CA GLU A 156 11.84 -12.00 1.54
C GLU A 156 12.19 -13.40 1.00
N ALA A 157 12.10 -13.62 -0.30
CA ALA A 157 12.50 -14.88 -0.92
C ALA A 157 13.98 -15.22 -0.66
N ALA A 158 14.88 -14.24 -0.80
CA ALA A 158 16.31 -14.45 -0.56
C ALA A 158 16.65 -14.68 0.93
N LYS A 159 15.86 -14.16 1.87
CA LYS A 159 16.00 -14.46 3.30
C LYS A 159 15.59 -15.89 3.63
N ASP A 160 14.52 -16.37 3.00
CA ASP A 160 14.03 -17.74 3.20
C ASP A 160 14.93 -18.76 2.50
N ASP A 161 15.40 -18.47 1.31
CA ASP A 161 16.34 -19.28 0.53
C ASP A 161 17.33 -18.37 -0.23
N PRO A 162 18.57 -18.24 0.24
CA PRO A 162 19.60 -17.42 -0.42
C PRO A 162 19.87 -17.78 -1.89
N SER A 163 19.53 -19.00 -2.33
CA SER A 163 19.69 -19.42 -3.74
C SER A 163 18.74 -18.69 -4.69
N THR A 164 17.66 -18.09 -4.17
CA THR A 164 16.68 -17.30 -4.94
C THR A 164 17.08 -15.83 -5.10
N ALA A 165 18.17 -15.40 -4.47
CA ALA A 165 18.64 -14.03 -4.53
C ALA A 165 18.83 -13.56 -5.98
N THR A 166 18.25 -12.40 -6.31
CA THR A 166 18.41 -11.79 -7.63
C THR A 166 19.84 -11.31 -7.86
N GLU A 167 20.21 -11.06 -9.13
CA GLU A 167 21.53 -10.51 -9.46
C GLU A 167 21.81 -9.19 -8.73
N ASP A 168 20.79 -8.35 -8.54
CA ASP A 168 20.92 -7.08 -7.84
C ASP A 168 21.19 -7.27 -6.33
N ILE A 169 20.63 -8.29 -5.70
CA ILE A 169 20.95 -8.68 -4.33
C ILE A 169 22.36 -9.24 -4.26
N GLN A 170 22.71 -10.18 -5.12
CA GLN A 170 24.04 -10.83 -5.12
C GLN A 170 25.19 -9.85 -5.37
N SER A 171 24.98 -8.87 -6.26
CA SER A 171 26.00 -7.89 -6.67
C SER A 171 25.89 -6.56 -5.91
N TRP A 172 25.16 -6.50 -4.81
CA TRP A 172 24.99 -5.28 -4.04
C TRP A 172 26.33 -4.68 -3.63
N PRO A 173 26.61 -3.39 -3.92
CA PRO A 173 27.96 -2.84 -3.80
C PRO A 173 28.30 -2.38 -2.36
N ALA A 174 27.83 -3.08 -1.36
CA ALA A 174 28.09 -2.81 0.07
C ALA A 174 29.45 -3.34 0.54
N SER A 175 30.06 -4.24 -0.20
CA SER A 175 31.39 -4.80 0.16
C SER A 175 32.55 -3.80 0.06
N LEU A 176 32.33 -2.66 -0.60
CA LEU A 176 33.34 -1.64 -0.76
C LEU A 176 33.38 -0.73 0.48
N ASN A 177 34.36 -0.93 1.35
CA ASN A 177 34.61 -0.04 2.48
C ASN A 177 35.11 1.32 2.01
N ARG A 178 34.45 2.37 2.48
CA ARG A 178 34.78 3.76 2.15
C ARG A 178 35.19 4.50 3.42
N VAL A 179 36.37 5.05 3.45
CA VAL A 179 36.85 5.85 4.57
C VAL A 179 36.46 7.32 4.32
N THR A 180 35.91 7.96 5.33
CA THR A 180 35.73 9.41 5.27
C THR A 180 37.09 10.11 5.39
N ARG A 181 37.35 11.13 4.57
CA ARG A 181 38.65 11.79 4.48
C ARG A 181 39.08 12.47 5.77
N THR A 182 38.15 12.92 6.57
CA THR A 182 38.37 13.71 7.79
C THR A 182 38.19 12.91 9.08
N GLY A 183 37.87 11.60 8.99
CA GLY A 183 37.61 10.77 10.17
C GLY A 183 38.07 9.33 9.99
N ASN A 184 38.12 8.60 11.08
CA ASN A 184 38.42 7.17 11.10
C ASN A 184 37.13 6.33 10.81
N GLU A 185 36.06 6.97 10.38
CA GLU A 185 34.80 6.30 10.13
C GLU A 185 34.84 5.59 8.77
N THR A 186 34.70 4.29 8.81
CA THR A 186 34.57 3.46 7.61
C THR A 186 33.08 3.27 7.30
N ARG A 187 32.66 3.59 6.10
CA ARG A 187 31.30 3.38 5.62
C ARG A 187 31.31 2.47 4.40
N TYR A 188 30.33 1.63 4.30
CA TYR A 188 30.06 0.89 3.06
C TYR A 188 29.50 1.83 2.00
N LEU A 189 29.72 1.50 0.74
CA LEU A 189 29.23 2.31 -0.37
C LEU A 189 27.71 2.28 -0.42
N ALA A 190 27.10 1.08 -0.44
CA ALA A 190 25.66 0.91 -0.36
C ALA A 190 25.25 0.37 1.01
N PRO A 191 24.11 0.81 1.57
CA PRO A 191 23.65 0.38 2.88
C PRO A 191 23.15 -1.07 2.85
N TYR A 192 23.52 -1.86 3.86
CA TYR A 192 23.06 -3.23 4.04
C TYR A 192 22.91 -3.57 5.53
N LEU A 193 22.10 -4.58 5.83
CA LEU A 193 22.03 -5.18 7.14
C LEU A 193 23.02 -6.36 7.20
N ASP A 194 23.97 -6.26 8.13
CA ASP A 194 24.87 -7.34 8.52
C ASP A 194 24.12 -8.22 9.53
N VAL A 195 23.78 -9.43 9.13
CA VAL A 195 22.94 -10.34 9.94
C VAL A 195 23.80 -11.21 10.85
N ASP A 196 24.97 -11.65 10.39
CA ASP A 196 25.84 -12.57 11.12
C ASP A 196 26.96 -11.86 11.92
N GLY A 197 27.09 -10.54 11.79
CA GLY A 197 28.11 -9.72 12.44
C GLY A 197 29.52 -9.89 11.85
N THR A 198 29.61 -10.54 10.68
CA THR A 198 30.87 -10.70 9.94
C THR A 198 31.06 -9.51 8.98
N PRO A 199 32.08 -8.68 9.15
CA PRO A 199 32.27 -7.51 8.31
C PRO A 199 32.37 -7.84 6.82
N GLY A 200 31.54 -7.19 6.02
CA GLY A 200 31.46 -7.34 4.56
C GLY A 200 30.18 -8.02 4.12
N TYR A 201 29.65 -7.53 3.02
CA TYR A 201 28.37 -8.02 2.49
C TYR A 201 28.51 -9.44 1.94
N ASN A 202 27.67 -10.35 2.44
CA ASN A 202 27.55 -11.72 1.96
C ASN A 202 26.08 -12.19 2.03
N TYR A 203 25.37 -12.11 0.93
CA TYR A 203 23.96 -12.52 0.85
C TYR A 203 23.71 -13.98 1.24
N LEU A 204 24.72 -14.87 1.08
CA LEU A 204 24.62 -16.29 1.47
C LEU A 204 24.55 -16.48 2.99
N ASN A 205 24.97 -15.48 3.76
CA ASN A 205 24.90 -15.47 5.23
C ASN A 205 23.64 -14.74 5.75
N GLY A 206 22.76 -14.31 4.84
CA GLY A 206 21.54 -13.59 5.17
C GLY A 206 21.67 -12.06 5.12
N ASP A 207 22.87 -11.52 4.81
CA ASP A 207 23.00 -10.09 4.62
C ASP A 207 22.14 -9.60 3.47
N HIS A 208 21.53 -8.46 3.63
CA HIS A 208 20.65 -7.96 2.60
C HIS A 208 20.64 -6.43 2.47
N PRO A 209 20.37 -5.92 1.26
CA PRO A 209 20.18 -4.50 1.01
C PRO A 209 19.13 -3.86 1.93
N VAL A 210 19.38 -2.62 2.36
CA VAL A 210 18.42 -1.82 3.13
C VAL A 210 18.34 -0.41 2.60
N LEU A 211 17.25 0.27 2.90
CA LEU A 211 17.05 1.66 2.48
C LEU A 211 18.08 2.59 3.14
N ASP A 212 18.35 2.43 4.45
CA ASP A 212 19.22 3.30 5.23
C ASP A 212 19.67 2.63 6.53
N ASN A 213 20.98 2.52 6.74
CA ASN A 213 21.56 1.96 7.95
C ASN A 213 21.20 2.75 9.24
N ARG A 214 20.98 4.06 9.15
CA ARG A 214 20.61 4.87 10.32
C ARG A 214 19.26 4.51 10.89
N ARG A 215 18.37 4.01 10.04
CA ARG A 215 16.99 3.65 10.41
C ARG A 215 16.89 2.25 11.00
N LEU A 216 17.93 1.43 10.85
CA LEU A 216 18.01 0.11 11.46
C LEU A 216 18.31 0.18 12.96
N ALA A 217 18.95 1.25 13.42
CA ALA A 217 19.40 1.38 14.81
C ALA A 217 18.28 1.74 15.80
N ASN A 218 17.10 2.12 15.32
CA ASN A 218 16.00 2.54 16.16
C ASN A 218 14.93 1.45 16.26
N GLU A 219 14.91 0.77 17.41
CA GLU A 219 13.82 0.01 17.99
C GLU A 219 13.40 -1.32 17.32
N ASN A 220 13.84 -2.40 17.89
CA ASN A 220 13.32 -3.77 17.74
C ASN A 220 13.38 -4.42 16.34
N GLY A 221 14.36 -4.07 15.52
CA GLY A 221 14.75 -4.93 14.38
C GLY A 221 13.82 -4.91 13.15
N VAL A 222 12.81 -4.08 13.11
CA VAL A 222 11.94 -3.95 11.93
C VAL A 222 12.25 -2.65 11.23
N SER A 223 13.16 -2.71 10.27
CA SER A 223 13.29 -1.66 9.26
C SER A 223 12.01 -1.63 8.42
N ALA A 224 11.43 -0.46 8.24
CA ALA A 224 10.35 -0.27 7.28
C ALA A 224 10.94 -0.31 5.87
N GLN A 225 11.16 -1.49 5.34
CA GLN A 225 11.60 -1.68 3.96
C GLN A 225 10.50 -1.23 3.01
N PRO A 226 10.82 -0.42 1.98
CA PRO A 226 9.86 -0.11 0.94
C PRO A 226 9.50 -1.35 0.12
N ASP A 227 8.36 -1.31 -0.57
CA ASP A 227 7.97 -2.43 -1.42
C ASP A 227 8.86 -2.55 -2.66
N MET A 228 9.47 -1.43 -3.08
CA MET A 228 10.53 -1.40 -4.09
C MET A 228 11.48 -0.24 -3.83
N PHE A 229 12.76 -0.46 -4.02
CA PHE A 229 13.75 0.59 -4.08
C PHE A 229 14.81 0.33 -5.14
N ILE A 230 15.38 1.43 -5.65
CA ILE A 230 16.40 1.45 -6.69
C ILE A 230 17.55 2.29 -6.16
N TRP A 231 18.73 1.68 -6.01
CA TRP A 231 19.91 2.37 -5.55
C TRP A 231 20.91 2.55 -6.70
N PHE A 232 21.57 3.70 -6.73
CA PHE A 232 22.61 4.03 -7.70
C PHE A 232 23.55 5.11 -7.14
N VAL A 233 24.72 5.26 -7.80
CA VAL A 233 25.73 6.23 -7.42
C VAL A 233 26.31 6.93 -8.64
N TYR A 234 26.50 8.23 -8.52
CA TYR A 234 27.08 9.07 -9.56
C TYR A 234 27.96 10.17 -8.97
N ASN A 235 28.70 10.87 -9.83
CA ASN A 235 29.64 11.89 -9.43
C ASN A 235 29.70 13.04 -10.44
N ASP A 236 30.29 14.17 -10.06
CA ASP A 236 30.46 15.36 -10.93
C ASP A 236 31.86 15.50 -11.51
N ARG A 237 32.71 14.46 -11.48
CA ARG A 237 34.13 14.53 -11.94
C ARG A 237 34.49 13.57 -13.06
N GLY A 238 33.52 12.96 -13.69
CA GLY A 238 33.79 11.99 -14.76
C GLY A 238 34.30 12.63 -16.04
N ASN A 239 33.98 13.90 -16.30
CA ASN A 239 34.39 14.65 -17.49
C ASN A 239 34.18 16.16 -17.28
N ILE A 240 34.35 16.97 -18.33
CA ILE A 240 34.06 18.41 -18.35
C ILE A 240 32.52 18.59 -18.23
N HIS A 241 32.10 19.49 -17.36
CA HIS A 241 30.69 19.89 -17.23
C HIS A 241 30.25 20.57 -18.52
N SER A 242 29.47 19.90 -19.31
CA SER A 242 29.05 20.41 -20.62
C SER A 242 27.61 20.89 -20.64
N GLU A 243 26.78 20.46 -19.66
CA GLU A 243 25.42 20.98 -19.54
C GLU A 243 25.42 22.43 -19.08
N THR A 244 26.13 22.76 -18.02
CA THR A 244 26.14 24.11 -17.42
C THR A 244 27.38 24.92 -17.71
N GLN A 245 28.45 24.33 -18.22
CA GLN A 245 29.79 24.91 -18.34
C GLN A 245 30.42 25.29 -16.98
N GLY A 246 29.91 24.65 -15.89
CA GLY A 246 30.41 24.86 -14.54
C GLY A 246 31.75 24.16 -14.28
N SER A 247 32.35 24.50 -13.16
CA SER A 247 33.52 23.79 -12.64
C SER A 247 33.09 22.71 -11.65
N PRO A 248 33.71 21.53 -11.68
CA PRO A 248 33.34 20.44 -10.77
C PRO A 248 33.59 20.77 -9.31
N MET A 249 32.73 20.25 -8.43
CA MET A 249 32.83 20.34 -6.97
C MET A 249 33.61 19.18 -6.37
N GLY A 250 33.63 18.03 -7.02
CA GLY A 250 34.17 16.79 -6.45
C GLY A 250 33.15 16.08 -5.56
N LEU A 251 31.94 16.00 -6.04
CA LEU A 251 30.83 15.37 -5.32
C LEU A 251 30.67 13.91 -5.72
N GLU A 252 30.42 13.07 -4.72
CA GLU A 252 29.87 11.74 -4.88
C GLU A 252 28.42 11.77 -4.36
N ILE A 253 27.49 11.29 -5.17
CA ILE A 253 26.08 11.31 -4.84
C ILE A 253 25.55 9.89 -4.92
N GLN A 254 25.02 9.40 -3.81
CA GLN A 254 24.35 8.11 -3.69
C GLN A 254 22.86 8.39 -3.60
N THR A 255 22.07 7.85 -4.51
CA THR A 255 20.63 8.06 -4.52
C THR A 255 19.88 6.75 -4.39
N THR A 256 18.84 6.77 -3.57
CA THR A 256 17.85 5.70 -3.49
C THR A 256 16.49 6.26 -3.85
N ALA A 257 15.92 5.77 -4.95
CA ALA A 257 14.53 6.01 -5.31
C ALA A 257 13.67 4.87 -4.79
N PHE A 258 12.55 5.14 -4.13
CA PHE A 258 11.73 4.09 -3.53
C PHE A 258 10.25 4.43 -3.49
N ALA A 259 9.42 3.40 -3.36
CA ALA A 259 7.96 3.55 -3.31
C ALA A 259 7.31 2.45 -2.47
N TYR A 260 6.09 2.75 -2.02
CA TYR A 260 5.23 1.87 -1.25
C TYR A 260 3.94 1.61 -2.01
N ALA A 261 3.51 0.36 -2.07
CA ALA A 261 2.19 -0.04 -2.54
C ALA A 261 1.23 0.00 -1.34
N THR A 262 0.31 0.94 -1.34
CA THR A 262 -0.67 1.13 -0.27
C THR A 262 -2.08 1.29 -0.84
N ASN A 263 -3.09 1.36 0.02
CA ASN A 263 -4.48 1.61 -0.38
C ASN A 263 -4.93 3.04 -0.07
N ASP A 264 -3.99 3.96 0.05
CA ASP A 264 -4.22 5.36 0.37
C ASP A 264 -3.41 6.27 -0.57
N GLU A 265 -3.31 7.56 -0.24
CA GLU A 265 -2.63 8.57 -1.05
C GLU A 265 -1.14 8.27 -1.26
N ILE A 266 -0.50 7.52 -0.36
CA ILE A 266 0.90 7.09 -0.49
C ILE A 266 1.11 6.22 -1.73
N ASN A 267 0.08 5.52 -2.19
CA ASN A 267 0.10 4.74 -3.43
C ASN A 267 0.36 5.58 -4.71
N ASN A 268 0.20 6.90 -4.62
CA ASN A 268 0.43 7.84 -5.71
C ASN A 268 1.74 8.63 -5.54
N MET A 269 2.65 8.17 -4.68
CA MET A 269 3.88 8.88 -4.32
C MET A 269 5.13 8.05 -4.65
N THR A 270 6.22 8.78 -4.91
CA THR A 270 7.58 8.23 -5.02
C THR A 270 8.53 9.08 -4.20
N PHE A 271 9.56 8.45 -3.63
CA PHE A 271 10.50 9.08 -2.71
C PHE A 271 11.93 8.93 -3.20
N TYR A 272 12.75 9.92 -2.92
CA TYR A 272 14.14 9.99 -3.37
C TYR A 272 15.02 10.49 -2.23
N THR A 273 15.97 9.68 -1.82
CA THR A 273 16.97 10.09 -0.85
C THR A 273 18.32 10.19 -1.54
N SER A 274 18.90 11.36 -1.58
CA SER A 274 20.23 11.61 -2.11
C SER A 274 21.20 11.95 -0.98
N GLN A 275 22.29 11.22 -0.91
CA GLN A 275 23.38 11.42 0.03
C GLN A 275 24.58 12.01 -0.72
N LEU A 276 24.95 13.24 -0.40
CA LEU A 276 26.01 13.98 -1.07
C LEU A 276 27.26 13.99 -0.21
N THR A 277 28.37 13.50 -0.74
CA THR A 277 29.67 13.51 -0.07
C THR A 277 30.64 14.41 -0.82
N ASN A 278 31.18 15.41 -0.14
CA ASN A 278 32.26 16.22 -0.69
C ASN A 278 33.58 15.42 -0.64
N ARG A 279 33.98 14.87 -1.78
CA ARG A 279 35.24 14.14 -1.94
C ARG A 279 36.41 15.09 -2.31
N SER A 280 36.15 16.38 -2.55
CA SER A 280 37.19 17.35 -2.92
C SER A 280 38.14 17.67 -1.76
N PHE A 281 39.16 18.49 -2.06
CA PHE A 281 40.16 18.94 -1.08
C PHE A 281 39.84 20.29 -0.43
N THR A 282 38.68 20.87 -0.80
CA THR A 282 38.24 22.18 -0.33
C THR A 282 36.80 22.13 0.16
N ASP A 283 36.51 22.95 1.14
CA ASP A 283 35.13 23.20 1.52
C ASP A 283 34.39 23.92 0.41
N ILE A 284 33.10 23.68 0.29
CA ILE A 284 32.21 24.43 -0.58
C ILE A 284 31.34 25.32 0.31
N VAL A 285 31.52 26.61 0.20
CA VAL A 285 30.79 27.64 0.95
C VAL A 285 29.68 28.21 0.06
N ASP A 286 28.71 28.91 0.65
CA ASP A 286 27.53 29.38 -0.06
C ASP A 286 26.90 28.27 -0.92
N CYS A 287 26.85 27.06 -0.37
CA CYS A 287 26.33 25.89 -1.09
C CYS A 287 24.81 25.90 -1.07
N TYR A 288 24.22 25.67 -2.22
CA TYR A 288 22.80 25.48 -2.41
C TYR A 288 22.54 24.17 -3.14
N MET A 289 21.53 23.46 -2.73
CA MET A 289 20.98 22.31 -3.43
C MET A 289 19.56 22.61 -3.88
N GLY A 290 19.17 22.13 -5.04
CA GLY A 290 17.82 22.34 -5.53
C GLY A 290 17.29 21.14 -6.32
N GLN A 291 16.03 20.87 -6.17
CA GLN A 291 15.29 19.96 -7.04
C GLN A 291 14.68 20.79 -8.17
N TRP A 292 15.22 20.59 -9.35
CA TRP A 292 14.66 21.12 -10.58
C TRP A 292 13.57 20.21 -11.11
N VAL A 293 12.49 20.81 -11.62
CA VAL A 293 11.29 20.10 -12.10
C VAL A 293 10.79 20.76 -13.38
N ASP A 294 10.64 19.97 -14.41
CA ASP A 294 9.85 20.28 -15.61
C ASP A 294 8.51 19.58 -15.45
N ALA A 295 7.48 20.36 -15.11
CA ALA A 295 6.16 19.86 -14.85
C ALA A 295 5.33 19.90 -16.13
N ASP A 296 4.96 18.74 -16.65
CA ASP A 296 3.97 18.58 -17.74
C ASP A 296 2.76 17.85 -17.16
N LEU A 297 1.86 18.60 -16.52
CA LEU A 297 0.69 18.03 -15.85
C LEU A 297 -0.42 17.77 -16.88
N GLY A 298 -0.36 16.62 -17.52
CA GLY A 298 -1.26 16.31 -18.64
C GLY A 298 -0.98 17.17 -19.87
N ASN A 299 -1.75 18.23 -20.07
CA ASN A 299 -1.51 19.24 -21.09
C ASN A 299 -0.62 20.34 -20.53
N PHE A 300 0.66 20.31 -20.81
CA PHE A 300 1.68 21.27 -20.32
C PHE A 300 1.40 22.76 -20.63
N SER A 301 0.46 23.08 -21.52
CA SER A 301 0.25 24.45 -22.00
C SER A 301 -0.71 25.26 -21.13
N ASP A 302 -1.36 24.64 -20.17
CA ASP A 302 -2.35 25.24 -19.28
C ASP A 302 -2.00 25.14 -17.79
N ASP A 303 -0.70 24.97 -17.49
CA ASP A 303 -0.16 24.80 -16.14
C ASP A 303 0.22 26.11 -15.46
N TYR A 304 0.05 26.10 -14.14
CA TYR A 304 0.60 27.06 -13.18
C TYR A 304 1.49 26.38 -12.14
N VAL A 305 2.42 27.12 -11.56
CA VAL A 305 3.27 26.64 -10.46
C VAL A 305 3.18 27.54 -9.24
N GLY A 306 3.56 26.98 -8.10
CA GLY A 306 3.62 27.71 -6.82
C GLY A 306 4.32 26.90 -5.75
N CYS A 307 4.40 27.47 -4.54
CA CYS A 307 4.97 26.77 -3.40
C CYS A 307 4.16 26.96 -2.11
N ASP A 308 4.33 26.04 -1.19
CA ASP A 308 3.89 26.15 0.20
C ASP A 308 5.16 26.10 1.07
N VAL A 309 5.53 27.28 1.60
CA VAL A 309 6.80 27.45 2.31
C VAL A 309 6.83 26.65 3.59
N GLY A 310 5.72 26.62 4.33
CA GLY A 310 5.62 25.91 5.60
C GLY A 310 5.76 24.39 5.45
N ARG A 311 5.37 23.85 4.29
CA ARG A 311 5.51 22.43 3.96
C ARG A 311 6.79 22.10 3.20
N SER A 312 7.58 23.08 2.81
CA SER A 312 8.72 22.89 1.88
C SER A 312 8.30 22.26 0.52
N LEU A 313 7.08 22.52 0.08
CA LEU A 313 6.41 21.92 -1.06
C LEU A 313 6.38 22.89 -2.25
N GLY A 314 6.98 22.50 -3.38
CA GLY A 314 6.74 23.13 -4.69
C GLY A 314 5.70 22.32 -5.45
N TYR A 315 4.80 22.97 -6.22
CA TYR A 315 3.72 22.26 -6.90
C TYR A 315 3.38 22.88 -8.27
N CYS A 316 2.79 22.02 -9.11
CA CYS A 316 2.16 22.38 -10.38
C CYS A 316 0.67 22.02 -10.33
N TYR A 317 -0.17 22.91 -10.84
CA TYR A 317 -1.62 22.75 -10.91
C TYR A 317 -2.16 23.35 -12.21
N ASN A 318 -3.28 22.82 -12.70
CA ASN A 318 -3.91 23.30 -13.92
C ASN A 318 -4.48 24.72 -13.75
N GLY A 319 -4.46 25.52 -14.82
CA GLY A 319 -4.93 26.90 -14.83
C GLY A 319 -6.43 27.07 -14.63
N ASP A 320 -7.22 26.01 -14.85
CA ASP A 320 -8.65 25.95 -14.59
C ASP A 320 -9.10 24.56 -14.13
N ASP A 321 -10.38 24.20 -14.31
CA ASP A 321 -10.97 22.98 -13.78
C ASP A 321 -11.07 21.84 -14.82
N ASP A 322 -10.53 22.04 -16.03
CA ASP A 322 -10.50 21.05 -17.12
C ASP A 322 -9.13 21.04 -17.82
N ASP A 323 -8.40 19.95 -17.71
CA ASP A 323 -7.13 19.75 -18.40
C ASP A 323 -7.41 19.10 -19.77
N GLU A 324 -7.46 19.93 -20.80
CA GLU A 324 -7.98 19.56 -22.11
C GLU A 324 -7.00 18.77 -22.96
N GLY A 325 -7.57 18.11 -23.96
CA GLY A 325 -6.83 17.41 -25.01
C GLY A 325 -6.56 15.95 -24.69
N VAL A 326 -5.86 15.29 -25.62
CA VAL A 326 -5.60 13.84 -25.54
C VAL A 326 -4.67 13.50 -24.36
N LEU A 327 -3.74 14.36 -24.05
CA LEU A 327 -2.78 14.18 -22.95
C LEU A 327 -3.35 14.69 -21.61
N GLY A 328 -4.31 15.60 -21.65
CA GLY A 328 -4.96 16.17 -20.47
C GLY A 328 -5.74 15.15 -19.64
N TYR A 329 -5.84 15.42 -18.36
CA TYR A 329 -6.57 14.57 -17.41
C TYR A 329 -8.10 14.78 -17.46
N GLY A 330 -8.58 15.83 -18.14
CA GLY A 330 -10.00 16.21 -18.19
C GLY A 330 -10.46 16.91 -16.92
N LEU A 331 -11.79 16.91 -16.71
CA LEU A 331 -12.44 17.57 -15.57
C LEU A 331 -11.85 17.13 -14.23
N ASN A 332 -11.73 18.09 -13.31
CA ASN A 332 -11.08 17.95 -12.03
C ASN A 332 -9.63 17.45 -12.18
N PRO A 333 -8.75 18.27 -12.79
CA PRO A 333 -7.38 17.89 -13.02
C PRO A 333 -6.63 17.62 -11.70
N PRO A 334 -5.61 16.75 -11.72
CA PRO A 334 -4.77 16.51 -10.55
C PRO A 334 -3.89 17.72 -10.23
N THR A 335 -3.19 17.63 -9.12
CA THR A 335 -2.07 18.49 -8.77
C THR A 335 -0.88 17.61 -8.41
N VAL A 336 0.30 17.96 -8.86
CA VAL A 336 1.56 17.28 -8.53
C VAL A 336 2.47 18.23 -7.75
N GLY A 337 3.14 17.72 -6.73
CA GLY A 337 4.09 18.49 -5.94
C GLY A 337 5.37 17.72 -5.66
N VAL A 338 6.44 18.45 -5.41
CA VAL A 338 7.70 17.92 -4.90
C VAL A 338 7.94 18.52 -3.52
N ASP A 339 8.14 17.67 -2.56
CA ASP A 339 8.25 17.99 -1.13
C ASP A 339 9.64 17.67 -0.60
N TYR A 340 10.17 18.52 0.27
CA TYR A 340 11.40 18.26 1.01
C TYR A 340 11.07 17.73 2.40
N PHE A 341 11.23 16.42 2.59
CA PHE A 341 11.05 15.77 3.90
C PHE A 341 12.29 15.86 4.79
N GLU A 342 13.46 15.94 4.19
CA GLU A 342 14.74 16.12 4.88
C GLU A 342 15.64 17.02 4.03
N GLY A 343 16.21 18.04 4.62
CA GLY A 343 17.17 18.95 3.99
C GLY A 343 18.59 18.79 4.52
N PRO A 344 19.56 19.46 3.92
CA PRO A 344 20.93 19.53 4.43
C PRO A 344 20.95 20.24 5.78
N LYS A 345 22.02 20.03 6.54
CA LYS A 345 22.21 20.66 7.84
C LYS A 345 23.31 21.71 7.77
N ASP A 346 23.03 22.89 8.29
CA ASP A 346 24.04 23.88 8.56
C ASP A 346 24.23 24.05 10.09
N ASN A 347 25.47 23.85 10.57
CA ASN A 347 25.79 23.86 12.00
C ASN A 347 24.83 22.98 12.85
N GLY A 348 24.39 21.85 12.33
CA GLY A 348 23.48 20.90 12.99
C GLY A 348 21.99 21.21 12.86
N THR A 349 21.63 22.35 12.31
CA THR A 349 20.24 22.75 12.05
C THR A 349 19.85 22.33 10.64
N GLU A 350 18.75 21.59 10.51
CA GLU A 350 18.20 21.18 9.22
C GLU A 350 17.58 22.38 8.50
N LEU A 351 17.87 22.48 7.21
CA LEU A 351 17.35 23.52 6.32
C LEU A 351 16.19 22.97 5.48
N GLY A 352 15.06 23.63 5.52
CA GLY A 352 13.93 23.38 4.63
C GLY A 352 14.04 24.14 3.30
N LEU A 353 12.90 24.39 2.67
CA LEU A 353 12.81 25.23 1.47
C LEU A 353 13.30 26.65 1.77
N SER A 354 14.41 27.04 1.16
CA SER A 354 14.98 28.38 1.33
C SER A 354 14.59 29.35 0.21
N HIS A 355 14.38 28.82 -1.00
CA HIS A 355 14.01 29.61 -2.18
C HIS A 355 13.15 28.76 -3.11
N PHE A 356 12.19 29.40 -3.75
CA PHE A 356 11.40 28.82 -4.84
C PHE A 356 11.39 29.77 -6.02
N MET A 357 11.78 29.25 -7.20
CA MET A 357 11.84 29.98 -8.46
C MET A 357 11.08 29.23 -9.54
N TYR A 358 10.52 29.95 -10.48
CA TYR A 358 10.05 29.42 -11.74
C TYR A 358 10.75 30.06 -12.93
N TYR A 359 10.68 29.42 -14.08
CA TYR A 359 11.04 30.02 -15.35
C TYR A 359 10.26 29.41 -16.51
N ASN A 360 10.20 30.13 -17.61
CA ASN A 360 9.49 29.71 -18.82
C ASN A 360 10.38 28.89 -19.74
N ASN A 361 9.77 27.99 -20.50
CA ASN A 361 10.47 27.31 -21.60
C ASN A 361 10.62 28.25 -22.82
N ASP A 362 11.33 29.31 -22.67
CA ASP A 362 11.57 30.30 -23.74
C ASP A 362 12.96 30.89 -23.66
N SER A 363 13.19 31.91 -24.50
CA SER A 363 14.47 32.61 -24.63
C SER A 363 14.49 33.95 -23.90
N ASP A 364 13.59 34.21 -23.01
CA ASP A 364 13.60 35.44 -22.20
C ASP A 364 14.89 35.53 -21.39
N PRO A 365 15.67 36.65 -21.51
CA PRO A 365 16.97 36.78 -20.87
C PRO A 365 16.90 36.88 -19.32
N ILE A 366 15.72 37.01 -18.77
CA ILE A 366 15.49 37.13 -17.31
C ILE A 366 14.80 35.89 -16.76
N ARG A 367 13.75 35.41 -17.45
CA ARG A 367 12.83 34.36 -16.99
C ARG A 367 12.83 33.11 -17.85
N GLY A 368 13.71 33.03 -18.86
CA GLY A 368 13.83 31.84 -19.71
C GLY A 368 14.79 30.80 -19.20
N ASN A 369 15.15 29.86 -20.07
CA ASN A 369 16.04 28.76 -19.73
C ASN A 369 17.45 29.25 -19.38
N PRO A 370 18.10 28.75 -18.31
CA PRO A 370 19.49 29.09 -17.99
C PRO A 370 20.47 28.46 -19.00
N ASP A 371 21.54 29.16 -19.32
CA ASP A 371 22.53 28.77 -20.32
C ASP A 371 23.92 28.49 -19.75
N VAL A 372 24.32 29.20 -18.70
CA VAL A 372 25.65 29.14 -18.13
C VAL A 372 25.63 29.03 -16.62
N ALA A 373 26.70 28.53 -16.04
CA ALA A 373 26.77 28.18 -14.61
C ALA A 373 26.26 29.27 -13.66
N ILE A 374 26.53 30.54 -13.95
CA ILE A 374 26.10 31.63 -13.09
C ILE A 374 24.56 31.80 -13.09
N GLU A 375 23.90 31.54 -14.22
CA GLU A 375 22.44 31.60 -14.31
C GLU A 375 21.78 30.50 -13.51
N PHE A 376 22.29 29.24 -13.60
CA PHE A 376 21.88 28.13 -12.74
C PHE A 376 22.06 28.48 -11.26
N TYR A 377 23.21 29.04 -10.89
CA TYR A 377 23.49 29.42 -9.51
C TYR A 377 22.62 30.59 -9.02
N ASN A 378 22.31 31.55 -9.89
CA ASN A 378 21.37 32.61 -9.55
C ASN A 378 19.97 32.07 -9.25
N LEU A 379 19.48 31.12 -10.05
CA LEU A 379 18.19 30.46 -9.79
C LEU A 379 18.20 29.69 -8.46
N LEU A 380 19.29 28.97 -8.14
CA LEU A 380 19.48 28.29 -6.84
C LEU A 380 19.43 29.29 -5.66
N GLN A 381 19.86 30.52 -5.86
CA GLN A 381 19.84 31.59 -4.86
C GLN A 381 18.50 32.36 -4.80
N GLY A 382 17.47 31.93 -5.53
CA GLY A 382 16.21 32.67 -5.61
C GLY A 382 16.35 34.04 -6.35
N LYS A 383 17.16 34.07 -7.41
CA LYS A 383 17.38 35.24 -8.25
C LYS A 383 17.04 34.91 -9.71
N TRP A 384 16.67 35.92 -10.47
CA TRP A 384 16.53 35.82 -11.92
C TRP A 384 17.87 35.54 -12.61
N LEU A 385 17.84 35.09 -13.88
CA LEU A 385 19.05 34.71 -14.63
C LEU A 385 20.17 35.74 -14.55
N GLY A 386 19.86 37.02 -14.69
CA GLY A 386 20.81 38.12 -14.59
C GLY A 386 21.20 38.56 -13.18
N GLY A 387 20.79 37.78 -12.13
CA GLY A 387 21.11 38.08 -10.75
C GLY A 387 20.16 39.07 -10.05
N GLN A 388 19.12 39.54 -10.74
CA GLN A 388 18.11 40.44 -10.13
C GLN A 388 17.35 39.69 -9.03
N THR A 389 17.08 40.41 -7.94
CA THR A 389 16.30 39.89 -6.83
C THR A 389 14.82 39.74 -7.21
N VAL A 390 14.20 38.64 -6.78
CA VAL A 390 12.76 38.43 -6.89
C VAL A 390 12.04 39.40 -5.95
N THR A 391 10.93 39.96 -6.41
CA THR A 391 10.09 40.85 -5.59
C THR A 391 8.67 40.32 -5.47
N PHE A 392 8.08 40.45 -4.27
CA PHE A 392 6.73 39.99 -4.00
C PHE A 392 5.68 40.75 -4.83
N GLY A 393 4.76 40.01 -5.43
CA GLY A 393 3.67 40.54 -6.23
C GLY A 393 3.98 40.71 -7.73
N GLY A 394 2.93 40.86 -8.52
CA GLY A 394 3.02 40.96 -9.98
C GLY A 394 3.79 39.77 -10.57
N ASN A 395 4.66 40.04 -11.52
CA ASN A 395 5.50 39.05 -12.20
C ASN A 395 6.85 38.78 -11.49
N GLY A 396 7.00 39.21 -10.25
CA GLY A 396 8.22 38.96 -9.46
C GLY A 396 9.41 39.84 -9.78
N LEU A 397 9.26 40.89 -10.59
CA LEU A 397 10.36 41.71 -11.06
C LEU A 397 10.08 43.22 -10.91
N GLY A 398 11.08 43.98 -10.45
CA GLY A 398 11.01 45.44 -10.38
C GLY A 398 10.14 46.02 -9.25
N GLY A 399 9.62 45.21 -8.35
CA GLY A 399 8.93 45.64 -7.15
C GLY A 399 9.91 46.17 -6.08
N SER A 400 9.36 46.69 -4.99
CA SER A 400 10.15 47.24 -3.88
C SER A 400 10.38 46.25 -2.69
N GLN A 401 9.68 45.14 -2.68
CA GLN A 401 9.70 44.17 -1.56
C GLN A 401 10.37 42.89 -2.02
N PRO A 402 11.60 42.59 -1.61
CA PRO A 402 12.25 41.34 -1.95
C PRO A 402 11.53 40.14 -1.34
N THR A 403 11.49 39.03 -2.05
CA THR A 403 11.08 37.73 -1.53
C THR A 403 12.02 36.63 -2.03
N LYS A 404 11.95 35.48 -1.40
CA LYS A 404 12.67 34.27 -1.76
C LYS A 404 11.78 33.24 -2.48
N TYR A 405 10.47 33.48 -2.48
CA TYR A 405 9.47 32.47 -2.86
C TYR A 405 8.51 33.03 -3.90
N MET A 406 8.69 32.60 -5.15
CA MET A 406 7.73 32.92 -6.22
C MET A 406 6.40 32.18 -5.95
N PHE A 407 5.28 32.90 -6.11
CA PHE A 407 3.94 32.33 -6.04
C PHE A 407 3.69 31.47 -4.79
N SER A 408 4.08 32.01 -3.64
CA SER A 408 3.99 31.32 -2.35
C SER A 408 2.55 31.13 -1.83
N GLY A 409 1.53 31.51 -2.60
CA GLY A 409 0.18 31.59 -2.07
C GLY A 409 0.13 32.54 -0.87
N GLY A 410 -0.45 32.09 0.22
CA GLY A 410 -0.47 32.83 1.49
C GLY A 410 0.54 32.33 2.52
N THR A 411 1.61 31.64 2.11
CA THR A 411 2.52 30.91 3.02
C THR A 411 3.88 31.56 3.19
N ASP A 412 4.19 32.68 2.50
CA ASP A 412 5.44 33.42 2.66
C ASP A 412 5.51 34.04 4.07
N PRO A 413 6.48 33.66 4.92
CA PRO A 413 6.58 34.16 6.28
C PRO A 413 6.91 35.67 6.36
N ASP A 414 7.53 36.22 5.29
CA ASP A 414 7.85 37.65 5.24
C ASP A 414 6.63 38.50 4.82
N PHE A 415 5.56 37.88 4.30
CA PHE A 415 4.32 38.51 3.84
C PHE A 415 3.07 37.90 4.45
N PRO A 416 2.93 37.85 5.79
CA PRO A 416 1.81 37.20 6.44
C PRO A 416 0.46 37.82 6.04
N GLY A 417 -0.51 36.99 5.72
CA GLY A 417 -1.85 37.43 5.32
C GLY A 417 -1.98 38.00 3.91
N GLN A 418 -0.89 38.03 3.15
CA GLN A 418 -0.90 38.39 1.74
C GLN A 418 -0.79 37.12 0.88
N CYS A 419 -1.62 37.03 -0.14
CA CYS A 419 -1.57 35.90 -1.05
C CYS A 419 -1.09 36.33 -2.44
N TRP A 420 -0.21 35.52 -3.03
CA TRP A 420 0.36 35.75 -4.35
C TRP A 420 0.51 34.44 -5.11
N ASP A 421 -0.19 34.30 -6.23
CA ASP A 421 -0.11 33.17 -7.15
C ASP A 421 0.00 33.66 -8.61
N GLU A 422 0.20 32.76 -9.55
CA GLU A 422 0.32 33.10 -10.97
C GLU A 422 -0.94 33.75 -11.54
N LYS A 423 -2.11 33.33 -11.08
CA LYS A 423 -3.39 33.90 -11.52
C LYS A 423 -3.55 35.36 -11.08
N SER A 424 -3.24 35.65 -9.82
CA SER A 424 -3.24 37.02 -9.28
C SER A 424 -2.14 37.89 -9.90
N ALA A 425 -1.04 37.29 -10.34
CA ALA A 425 0.02 37.95 -11.08
C ALA A 425 -0.37 38.33 -12.52
N GLY A 426 -1.50 37.78 -13.02
CA GLY A 426 -1.94 37.96 -14.40
C GLY A 426 -1.16 37.16 -15.42
N ASN A 427 -0.45 36.14 -15.01
CA ASN A 427 0.21 35.19 -15.89
C ASN A 427 -0.82 34.37 -16.65
N ARG A 428 -0.50 34.04 -17.92
CA ARG A 428 -1.24 32.99 -18.63
C ARG A 428 -0.67 31.64 -18.28
N PRO A 429 -1.53 30.62 -18.16
CA PRO A 429 -1.05 29.24 -18.01
C PRO A 429 -0.14 28.89 -19.19
N ALA A 430 0.91 28.14 -18.95
CA ALA A 430 1.87 27.71 -19.97
C ALA A 430 2.82 26.65 -19.41
N ASP A 431 3.67 26.15 -20.30
CA ASP A 431 4.77 25.25 -20.02
C ASP A 431 5.76 25.85 -18.99
N ARG A 432 5.76 25.29 -17.76
CA ARG A 432 6.48 25.82 -16.61
C ARG A 432 7.58 24.89 -16.14
N ARG A 433 8.69 25.53 -15.69
CA ARG A 433 9.70 24.85 -14.86
C ARG A 433 9.76 25.54 -13.52
N PHE A 434 10.04 24.75 -12.50
CA PHE A 434 10.35 25.33 -11.21
C PHE A 434 11.61 24.71 -10.59
N LEU A 435 12.20 25.48 -9.70
CA LEU A 435 13.34 25.06 -8.89
C LEU A 435 13.04 25.41 -7.45
N GLN A 436 13.03 24.42 -6.61
CA GLN A 436 13.00 24.58 -5.16
C GLN A 436 14.40 24.31 -4.63
N SER A 437 14.93 25.20 -3.81
CA SER A 437 16.29 25.09 -3.31
C SER A 437 16.37 25.30 -1.80
N THR A 438 17.40 24.66 -1.23
CA THR A 438 17.77 24.76 0.19
C THR A 438 19.21 25.25 0.33
N GLY A 439 19.46 26.11 1.30
CA GLY A 439 20.75 26.76 1.54
C GLY A 439 20.61 28.22 1.95
N PRO A 440 21.74 28.97 2.13
CA PRO A 440 23.13 28.49 2.00
C PRO A 440 23.58 27.61 3.17
N PHE A 441 24.49 26.69 2.90
CA PHE A 441 25.20 25.91 3.92
C PHE A 441 26.67 25.72 3.51
N VAL A 442 27.48 25.22 4.45
CA VAL A 442 28.88 24.87 4.18
C VAL A 442 28.97 23.36 4.05
N LEU A 443 29.40 22.87 2.88
CA LEU A 443 29.67 21.46 2.65
C LEU A 443 31.19 21.22 2.81
N LYS A 444 31.60 20.81 4.00
CA LYS A 444 33.02 20.62 4.34
C LYS A 444 33.63 19.43 3.60
N THR A 445 34.94 19.46 3.42
CA THR A 445 35.69 18.33 2.87
C THR A 445 35.42 17.05 3.67
N GLY A 446 35.01 15.98 2.98
CA GLY A 446 34.66 14.69 3.58
C GLY A 446 33.28 14.65 4.26
N GLU A 447 32.59 15.77 4.37
CA GLU A 447 31.26 15.84 4.94
C GLU A 447 30.24 15.22 4.01
N ASN A 448 29.21 14.66 4.63
CA ASN A 448 28.09 14.05 4.01
C ASN A 448 26.80 14.81 4.37
N GLN A 449 26.12 15.32 3.36
CA GLN A 449 24.82 15.93 3.50
C GLN A 449 23.76 15.06 2.84
N ARG A 450 22.55 15.17 3.31
CA ARG A 450 21.43 14.37 2.85
C ARG A 450 20.24 15.22 2.53
N ILE A 451 19.55 14.85 1.47
CA ILE A 451 18.25 15.39 1.11
C ILE A 451 17.30 14.24 0.81
N THR A 452 16.10 14.32 1.32
CA THR A 452 15.02 13.39 0.98
C THR A 452 13.85 14.19 0.41
N THR A 453 13.50 13.89 -0.82
CA THR A 453 12.35 14.49 -1.51
C THR A 453 11.30 13.43 -1.81
N GLY A 454 10.06 13.87 -2.02
CA GLY A 454 9.01 13.01 -2.52
C GLY A 454 8.17 13.71 -3.55
N VAL A 455 7.74 12.97 -4.55
CA VAL A 455 6.70 13.43 -5.47
C VAL A 455 5.37 13.00 -4.92
N VAL A 456 4.51 13.98 -4.65
CA VAL A 456 3.15 13.82 -4.13
C VAL A 456 2.18 14.13 -5.26
N TRP A 457 1.18 13.30 -5.45
CA TRP A 457 0.15 13.49 -6.46
C TRP A 457 -1.23 13.31 -5.85
N ALA A 458 -2.15 14.20 -6.18
CA ALA A 458 -3.52 14.14 -5.70
C ALA A 458 -4.50 14.63 -6.76
N ARG A 459 -5.69 14.02 -6.77
CA ARG A 459 -6.79 14.38 -7.65
C ARG A 459 -8.11 14.34 -6.89
N THR A 460 -8.89 15.39 -7.00
CA THR A 460 -10.24 15.44 -6.45
C THR A 460 -11.26 14.80 -7.39
N THR A 461 -12.38 14.35 -6.85
CA THR A 461 -13.55 13.92 -7.62
C THR A 461 -14.48 15.09 -7.97
N SER A 462 -14.32 16.22 -7.30
CA SER A 462 -15.10 17.45 -7.51
C SER A 462 -14.34 18.65 -6.98
N GLY A 463 -14.59 19.85 -7.53
CA GLY A 463 -13.98 21.09 -7.06
C GLY A 463 -12.76 21.57 -7.84
N GLY A 464 -12.44 20.92 -8.97
CA GLY A 464 -11.42 21.37 -9.93
C GLY A 464 -9.98 21.30 -9.42
N ALA A 465 -9.08 22.04 -10.05
CA ALA A 465 -7.66 22.11 -9.69
C ALA A 465 -7.42 22.72 -8.30
N GLY A 466 -8.25 23.66 -7.91
CA GLY A 466 -8.06 24.49 -6.71
C GLY A 466 -7.21 25.73 -6.97
N SER A 467 -7.01 26.56 -5.96
CA SER A 467 -6.21 27.77 -6.05
C SER A 467 -5.42 28.02 -4.78
N PRO A 468 -4.15 28.45 -4.90
CA PRO A 468 -3.32 28.75 -3.73
C PRO A 468 -3.90 29.87 -2.85
N CYS A 469 -4.59 30.84 -3.48
CA CYS A 469 -5.17 32.02 -2.79
C CYS A 469 -6.63 31.86 -2.38
N ASN A 470 -7.25 30.71 -2.62
CA ASN A 470 -8.62 30.45 -2.23
C ASN A 470 -8.67 29.22 -1.31
N SER A 471 -8.53 29.42 -0.01
CA SER A 471 -8.55 28.38 1.00
C SER A 471 -9.91 27.65 1.15
N SER A 472 -10.99 28.24 0.59
CA SER A 472 -12.31 27.61 0.57
C SER A 472 -12.55 26.73 -0.66
N ALA A 473 -11.66 26.73 -1.65
CA ALA A 473 -11.78 25.88 -2.82
C ALA A 473 -11.31 24.45 -2.49
N GLN A 474 -12.23 23.53 -2.65
CA GLN A 474 -11.95 22.09 -2.46
C GLN A 474 -11.43 21.46 -3.74
N GLY A 475 -10.26 21.85 -4.18
CA GLY A 475 -9.64 21.28 -5.37
C GLY A 475 -8.52 20.30 -5.05
N SER A 476 -7.96 19.74 -6.09
CA SER A 476 -6.83 18.80 -6.02
C SER A 476 -5.65 19.35 -5.24
N LEU A 477 -5.37 20.66 -5.30
CA LEU A 477 -4.32 21.33 -4.53
C LEU A 477 -4.51 21.21 -3.01
N SER A 478 -5.74 21.29 -2.53
CA SER A 478 -6.02 21.12 -1.09
C SER A 478 -5.75 19.70 -0.63
N ILE A 479 -6.12 18.72 -1.44
CA ILE A 479 -5.85 17.30 -1.16
C ILE A 479 -4.34 17.03 -1.24
N LEU A 480 -3.63 17.64 -2.18
CA LEU A 480 -2.18 17.53 -2.29
C LEU A 480 -1.48 17.95 -0.99
N LYS A 481 -1.90 19.08 -0.40
CA LYS A 481 -1.33 19.58 0.85
C LYS A 481 -1.54 18.61 2.02
N LEU A 482 -2.72 17.99 2.12
CA LEU A 482 -3.00 16.97 3.12
C LEU A 482 -2.18 15.69 2.89
N ALA A 483 -2.02 15.30 1.64
CA ALA A 483 -1.18 14.16 1.27
C ALA A 483 0.30 14.41 1.59
N SER A 484 0.80 15.66 1.39
CA SER A 484 2.13 16.10 1.80
C SER A 484 2.31 16.01 3.33
N ASP A 485 1.35 16.51 4.12
CA ASP A 485 1.39 16.40 5.59
C ASP A 485 1.45 14.93 6.07
N LYS A 486 0.69 14.05 5.41
CA LYS A 486 0.71 12.61 5.67
C LYS A 486 2.06 12.00 5.33
N ALA A 487 2.63 12.34 4.18
CA ALA A 487 3.94 11.87 3.75
C ALA A 487 5.05 12.35 4.69
N GLN A 488 5.01 13.60 5.17
CA GLN A 488 5.94 14.12 6.17
C GLN A 488 5.82 13.34 7.50
N THR A 489 4.60 13.06 7.92
CA THR A 489 4.35 12.24 9.12
C THR A 489 4.93 10.85 8.96
N LEU A 490 4.74 10.23 7.80
CA LEU A 490 5.32 8.92 7.47
C LEU A 490 6.84 8.97 7.48
N PHE A 491 7.44 10.00 6.88
CA PHE A 491 8.88 10.21 6.91
C PHE A 491 9.41 10.34 8.35
N ASN A 492 8.78 11.17 9.18
CA ASN A 492 9.16 11.39 10.58
C ASN A 492 9.09 10.10 11.42
N ASN A 493 8.22 9.18 11.05
CA ASN A 493 8.08 7.84 11.63
C ASN A 493 8.96 6.78 10.92
N ASN A 494 10.03 7.21 10.26
CA ASN A 494 10.97 6.33 9.54
C ASN A 494 10.33 5.47 8.45
N PHE A 495 9.30 5.98 7.76
CA PHE A 495 8.52 5.25 6.75
C PHE A 495 7.93 3.94 7.26
N LYS A 496 7.62 3.85 8.54
CA LYS A 496 6.93 2.67 9.05
C LYS A 496 5.49 2.69 8.59
N ILE A 497 5.25 2.03 7.47
CA ILE A 497 3.91 1.75 6.96
C ILE A 497 3.44 0.44 7.60
N LEU A 498 2.26 0.49 8.20
CA LEU A 498 1.60 -0.72 8.67
C LEU A 498 1.16 -1.53 7.45
N ASP A 499 1.47 -2.82 7.46
CA ASP A 499 1.18 -3.67 6.31
C ASP A 499 -0.31 -4.05 6.23
N GLY A 500 -0.97 -4.11 7.36
CA GLY A 500 -2.28 -4.73 7.44
C GLY A 500 -2.21 -6.24 7.14
N PRO A 501 -3.29 -6.98 7.35
CA PRO A 501 -3.32 -8.41 7.01
C PRO A 501 -3.25 -8.60 5.49
N ASP A 502 -2.50 -9.60 5.03
CA ASP A 502 -2.42 -9.92 3.61
C ASP A 502 -3.80 -10.29 3.06
N ALA A 503 -4.07 -9.93 1.81
CA ALA A 503 -5.24 -10.43 1.12
C ALA A 503 -5.12 -11.96 0.97
N PRO A 504 -6.19 -12.71 1.24
CA PRO A 504 -6.13 -14.16 1.13
C PRO A 504 -6.06 -14.61 -0.33
N ASP A 505 -5.51 -15.79 -0.55
CA ASP A 505 -5.70 -16.48 -1.83
C ASP A 505 -7.10 -17.06 -1.89
N ILE A 506 -7.70 -17.07 -3.07
CA ILE A 506 -9.03 -17.62 -3.27
C ILE A 506 -9.09 -18.60 -4.44
N GLU A 507 -9.96 -19.57 -4.31
CA GLU A 507 -10.42 -20.46 -5.37
C GLU A 507 -11.85 -20.08 -5.74
N ILE A 508 -12.17 -20.06 -7.01
CA ILE A 508 -13.54 -19.85 -7.48
C ILE A 508 -14.04 -21.13 -8.14
N GLN A 509 -15.04 -21.77 -7.53
CA GLN A 509 -15.74 -22.88 -8.10
C GLN A 509 -16.83 -22.34 -9.05
N GLU A 510 -16.73 -22.69 -10.32
CA GLU A 510 -17.65 -22.26 -11.36
C GLU A 510 -18.82 -23.25 -11.50
N MET A 511 -20.05 -22.75 -11.49
CA MET A 511 -21.28 -23.53 -11.59
C MET A 511 -22.30 -22.81 -12.48
N GLU A 512 -23.41 -23.44 -12.83
CA GLU A 512 -24.47 -22.87 -13.65
C GLU A 512 -25.09 -21.67 -12.94
N SER A 513 -24.89 -20.48 -13.50
CA SER A 513 -25.38 -19.19 -12.98
C SER A 513 -24.97 -18.90 -11.52
N GLU A 514 -23.91 -19.54 -11.05
CA GLU A 514 -23.40 -19.40 -9.68
C GLU A 514 -21.89 -19.53 -9.65
N LEU A 515 -21.22 -18.73 -8.80
CA LEU A 515 -19.80 -18.86 -8.48
C LEU A 515 -19.67 -19.06 -6.96
N VAL A 516 -18.92 -20.05 -6.53
CA VAL A 516 -18.59 -20.25 -5.12
C VAL A 516 -17.14 -19.87 -4.88
N LEU A 517 -16.94 -18.85 -4.09
CA LEU A 517 -15.62 -18.36 -3.71
C LEU A 517 -15.20 -19.03 -2.41
N LYS A 518 -13.95 -19.51 -2.33
CA LYS A 518 -13.35 -20.12 -1.15
C LYS A 518 -12.03 -19.44 -0.81
N ILE A 519 -11.83 -19.13 0.45
CA ILE A 519 -10.57 -18.60 0.99
C ILE A 519 -9.66 -19.77 1.34
N LEU A 520 -8.40 -19.75 0.87
CA LEU A 520 -7.49 -20.90 0.97
C LEU A 520 -6.47 -20.82 2.12
N ASN A 521 -5.92 -19.65 2.39
CA ASN A 521 -4.79 -19.46 3.31
C ASN A 521 -5.14 -18.65 4.56
N ALA A 522 -6.37 -18.77 5.03
CA ALA A 522 -6.89 -18.02 6.16
C ALA A 522 -6.03 -18.13 7.43
N ASN A 523 -5.59 -19.33 7.79
CA ASN A 523 -4.85 -19.61 9.02
C ASN A 523 -3.37 -19.14 8.99
N SER A 524 -2.93 -18.37 7.99
CA SER A 524 -1.57 -17.88 7.96
C SER A 524 -1.33 -16.80 9.02
N GLN A 525 -0.06 -16.62 9.41
CA GLN A 525 0.36 -15.58 10.37
C GLN A 525 0.15 -14.16 9.80
N THR A 526 0.01 -14.05 8.50
CA THR A 526 -0.16 -12.77 7.79
C THR A 526 -1.61 -12.47 7.41
N VAL A 527 -2.54 -13.42 7.60
CA VAL A 527 -3.98 -13.23 7.33
C VAL A 527 -4.75 -13.21 8.66
N GLU A 528 -5.41 -14.27 9.07
CA GLU A 528 -6.27 -14.26 10.28
C GLU A 528 -5.50 -14.21 11.60
N ASN A 529 -4.27 -14.72 11.64
CA ASN A 529 -3.41 -14.60 12.81
C ASN A 529 -2.58 -13.30 12.82
N TYR A 530 -2.87 -12.39 11.91
CA TYR A 530 -2.16 -11.12 11.81
C TYR A 530 -2.28 -10.30 13.10
N THR A 531 -1.12 -9.82 13.55
CA THR A 531 -1.02 -8.86 14.64
C THR A 531 0.18 -7.94 14.38
N GLU A 532 -0.05 -6.65 14.29
CA GLU A 532 1.01 -5.66 14.13
C GLU A 532 0.92 -4.61 15.22
N THR A 533 2.08 -4.34 15.85
CA THR A 533 2.18 -3.36 16.93
C THR A 533 3.15 -2.26 16.53
N TYR A 534 2.74 -1.01 16.74
CA TYR A 534 3.61 0.15 16.56
C TYR A 534 3.43 1.16 17.69
N LYS A 535 4.32 2.14 17.75
CA LYS A 535 4.17 3.30 18.62
C LYS A 535 3.84 4.52 17.77
N ASP A 536 2.82 5.25 18.15
CA ASP A 536 2.46 6.49 17.48
C ASP A 536 3.44 7.64 17.81
N ALA A 537 3.23 8.81 17.20
CA ALA A 537 4.06 9.99 17.42
C ALA A 537 4.13 10.45 18.88
N THR A 538 3.20 10.02 19.73
CA THR A 538 3.18 10.29 21.18
C THR A 538 3.83 9.18 21.99
N ASN A 539 4.48 8.20 21.34
CA ASN A 539 5.08 6.99 21.94
C ASN A 539 4.07 6.02 22.60
N LYS A 540 2.78 6.16 22.28
CA LYS A 540 1.73 5.25 22.73
C LYS A 540 1.74 4.00 21.86
N LYS A 541 1.77 2.83 22.51
CA LYS A 541 1.66 1.53 21.82
C LYS A 541 0.25 1.36 21.25
N LYS A 542 0.17 0.97 19.98
CA LYS A 542 -1.06 0.62 19.29
C LYS A 542 -0.90 -0.75 18.63
N THR A 543 -1.92 -1.59 18.74
CA THR A 543 -1.89 -2.95 18.21
C THR A 543 -3.08 -3.18 17.29
N TYR A 544 -2.83 -3.47 16.02
CA TYR A 544 -3.84 -3.91 15.07
C TYR A 544 -3.87 -5.43 15.01
N LYS A 545 -5.09 -5.97 14.94
CA LYS A 545 -5.35 -7.40 14.76
C LYS A 545 -6.29 -7.58 13.58
N PHE A 546 -6.20 -8.72 12.91
CA PHE A 546 -7.16 -9.10 11.90
C PHE A 546 -8.60 -8.94 12.41
N GLU A 547 -9.46 -8.39 11.56
CA GLU A 547 -10.85 -8.13 11.89
C GLU A 547 -11.82 -8.72 10.88
N GLY A 548 -11.45 -8.83 9.60
CA GLY A 548 -12.37 -9.40 8.63
C GLY A 548 -11.92 -9.32 7.18
N TYR A 549 -12.86 -9.71 6.32
CA TYR A 549 -12.73 -9.69 4.87
C TYR A 549 -13.78 -8.81 4.21
N VAL A 550 -13.39 -8.20 3.09
CA VAL A 550 -14.30 -7.55 2.15
C VAL A 550 -14.09 -8.11 0.76
N ILE A 551 -15.17 -8.37 0.06
CA ILE A 551 -15.17 -8.89 -1.31
C ILE A 551 -15.85 -7.89 -2.22
N TYR A 552 -15.14 -7.48 -3.27
CA TYR A 552 -15.67 -6.60 -4.30
C TYR A 552 -15.90 -7.37 -5.60
N GLN A 553 -17.03 -7.10 -6.25
CA GLN A 553 -17.18 -7.38 -7.68
C GLN A 553 -16.60 -6.20 -8.44
N LEU A 554 -15.73 -6.48 -9.41
CA LEU A 554 -15.08 -5.50 -10.26
C LEU A 554 -15.72 -5.45 -11.64
N LYS A 555 -15.70 -4.28 -12.26
CA LYS A 555 -16.24 -4.09 -13.61
C LYS A 555 -15.44 -4.87 -14.65
N ASP A 556 -14.12 -4.90 -14.53
CA ASP A 556 -13.19 -5.59 -15.40
C ASP A 556 -11.86 -5.88 -14.69
N ALA A 557 -10.92 -6.52 -15.38
CA ALA A 557 -9.63 -6.93 -14.82
C ALA A 557 -8.64 -5.77 -14.58
N THR A 558 -8.94 -4.56 -15.03
CA THR A 558 -8.02 -3.41 -14.92
C THR A 558 -8.23 -2.60 -13.64
N VAL A 559 -9.31 -2.89 -12.92
CA VAL A 559 -9.66 -2.22 -11.67
C VAL A 559 -8.64 -2.58 -10.59
N ASN A 560 -8.11 -1.57 -9.91
CA ASN A 560 -7.13 -1.70 -8.84
C ASN A 560 -7.69 -1.16 -7.51
N THR A 561 -6.89 -1.23 -6.44
CA THR A 561 -7.31 -0.81 -5.10
C THR A 561 -7.66 0.67 -5.00
N GLY A 562 -7.06 1.53 -5.80
CA GLY A 562 -7.39 2.96 -5.86
C GLY A 562 -8.76 3.25 -6.49
N ASP A 563 -9.35 2.26 -7.15
CA ASP A 563 -10.66 2.38 -7.80
C ASP A 563 -11.83 1.88 -6.93
N LEU A 564 -11.56 1.32 -5.75
CA LEU A 564 -12.58 0.62 -4.94
C LEU A 564 -13.70 1.53 -4.40
N GLU A 565 -13.42 2.80 -4.22
CA GLU A 565 -14.44 3.80 -3.83
C GLU A 565 -15.29 4.26 -5.02
N ASN A 566 -14.91 3.91 -6.26
CA ASN A 566 -15.65 4.25 -7.44
C ASN A 566 -16.70 3.18 -7.74
N VAL A 567 -17.96 3.46 -7.45
CA VAL A 567 -19.11 2.53 -7.65
C VAL A 567 -19.34 2.10 -9.11
N ASP A 568 -18.77 2.83 -10.08
CA ASP A 568 -18.82 2.44 -11.49
C ASP A 568 -17.74 1.43 -11.88
N LYS A 569 -16.74 1.23 -11.00
CA LYS A 569 -15.62 0.31 -11.20
C LYS A 569 -15.63 -0.87 -10.24
N ALA A 570 -15.96 -0.66 -8.96
CA ALA A 570 -16.00 -1.69 -7.93
C ALA A 570 -17.29 -1.55 -7.09
N ARG A 571 -17.86 -2.69 -6.69
CA ARG A 571 -19.04 -2.74 -5.83
C ARG A 571 -18.82 -3.75 -4.72
N LEU A 572 -19.08 -3.33 -3.50
CA LEU A 572 -19.03 -4.22 -2.35
C LEU A 572 -20.05 -5.34 -2.52
N LEU A 573 -19.57 -6.57 -2.54
CA LEU A 573 -20.39 -7.77 -2.71
C LEU A 573 -20.68 -8.44 -1.38
N PHE A 574 -19.66 -8.56 -0.53
CA PHE A 574 -19.76 -9.26 0.74
C PHE A 574 -18.74 -8.72 1.73
N GLN A 575 -19.09 -8.78 3.01
CA GLN A 575 -18.23 -8.41 4.13
C GLN A 575 -18.50 -9.34 5.29
N CYS A 576 -17.48 -9.77 6.00
CA CYS A 576 -17.59 -10.45 7.28
C CYS A 576 -16.53 -9.92 8.26
N ASP A 577 -16.81 -10.06 9.53
CA ASP A 577 -15.99 -9.56 10.61
C ASP A 577 -15.94 -10.54 11.79
N VAL A 578 -14.86 -10.43 12.55
CA VAL A 578 -14.66 -11.19 13.79
C VAL A 578 -15.77 -10.87 14.77
N ARG A 579 -16.32 -11.90 15.40
CA ARG A 579 -17.32 -11.73 16.44
C ARG A 579 -16.69 -11.23 17.74
N ASN A 580 -16.64 -9.93 17.93
CA ASN A 580 -15.97 -9.29 19.06
C ASN A 580 -16.70 -8.05 19.60
N GLN A 581 -17.98 -7.87 19.24
CA GLN A 581 -18.81 -6.69 19.52
C GLN A 581 -18.42 -5.41 18.76
N ARG A 582 -17.54 -5.50 17.79
CA ARG A 582 -17.09 -4.36 16.98
C ARG A 582 -17.57 -4.55 15.54
N GLY A 583 -18.87 -4.53 15.30
CA GLY A 583 -19.41 -4.62 13.94
C GLY A 583 -19.12 -3.36 13.12
N GLN A 584 -19.09 -2.18 13.74
CA GLN A 584 -18.85 -0.93 13.06
C GLN A 584 -17.46 -0.38 13.37
N ILE A 585 -16.69 -0.01 12.32
CA ILE A 585 -15.37 0.61 12.46
C ILE A 585 -15.42 2.00 11.84
N ILE A 586 -15.10 3.01 12.65
CA ILE A 586 -15.18 4.41 12.27
C ILE A 586 -13.81 5.06 12.39
N ASN A 587 -13.26 5.51 11.27
CA ASN A 587 -12.10 6.40 11.28
C ASN A 587 -12.57 7.85 11.44
N ARG A 588 -11.71 8.69 12.03
CA ARG A 588 -11.92 10.12 12.06
C ARG A 588 -10.98 10.80 11.10
N VAL A 589 -11.53 11.31 10.02
CA VAL A 589 -10.80 11.94 8.94
C VAL A 589 -10.93 13.45 9.07
N PHE A 590 -9.83 14.17 8.89
CA PHE A 590 -9.86 15.63 8.92
C PHE A 590 -10.63 16.17 7.71
N ASP A 591 -11.70 16.92 7.99
CA ASP A 591 -12.46 17.68 6.99
C ASP A 591 -11.94 19.12 6.95
N PRO A 592 -11.28 19.53 5.85
CA PRO A 592 -10.75 20.88 5.74
C PRO A 592 -11.81 21.98 5.65
N LYS A 593 -13.06 21.65 5.28
CA LYS A 593 -14.16 22.62 5.27
C LYS A 593 -14.64 22.96 6.67
N LEU A 594 -14.73 21.93 7.50
CA LEU A 594 -15.20 22.05 8.87
C LEU A 594 -14.05 22.33 9.83
N ASN A 595 -12.80 22.23 9.35
CA ASN A 595 -11.57 22.33 10.16
C ASN A 595 -11.63 21.45 11.42
N THR A 596 -12.16 20.24 11.27
CA THR A 596 -12.33 19.28 12.34
C THR A 596 -12.27 17.85 11.82
N LEU A 597 -12.08 16.91 12.74
CA LEU A 597 -12.17 15.49 12.44
C LEU A 597 -13.64 15.07 12.34
N ILE A 598 -14.03 14.49 11.18
CA ILE A 598 -15.35 13.93 10.96
C ILE A 598 -15.30 12.40 11.02
N PRO A 599 -16.33 11.74 11.54
CA PRO A 599 -16.42 10.30 11.52
C PRO A 599 -16.69 9.81 10.07
N VAL A 600 -15.87 8.86 9.61
CA VAL A 600 -16.06 8.16 8.34
C VAL A 600 -16.14 6.67 8.64
N GLU A 601 -17.28 6.09 8.35
CA GLU A 601 -17.50 4.66 8.48
C GLU A 601 -16.63 3.93 7.44
N LYS A 602 -15.81 2.97 7.91
CA LYS A 602 -14.96 2.12 7.07
C LYS A 602 -15.52 0.70 6.96
N VAL A 603 -16.20 0.25 7.99
CA VAL A 603 -16.80 -1.07 8.08
C VAL A 603 -18.15 -0.97 8.77
N ASP A 604 -19.16 -1.62 8.19
CA ASP A 604 -20.45 -1.90 8.82
C ASP A 604 -20.67 -3.40 8.76
N GLY A 605 -20.06 -4.13 9.70
CA GLY A 605 -20.08 -5.57 9.80
C GLY A 605 -21.23 -6.10 10.62
N ALA A 606 -21.61 -7.34 10.34
CA ALA A 606 -22.71 -8.01 11.07
C ALA A 606 -22.29 -8.54 12.45
N ASN A 607 -20.99 -8.57 12.74
CA ASN A 607 -20.42 -9.17 13.95
C ASN A 607 -20.88 -10.63 14.19
N GLU A 608 -20.95 -11.40 13.09
CA GLU A 608 -21.43 -12.79 13.11
C GLU A 608 -20.30 -13.83 13.07
N GLY A 609 -19.06 -13.40 12.80
CA GLY A 609 -17.88 -14.27 12.66
C GLY A 609 -17.40 -14.36 11.22
N ILE A 610 -16.25 -15.03 11.05
CA ILE A 610 -15.59 -15.15 9.75
C ILE A 610 -16.20 -16.28 8.94
N SER A 611 -16.51 -16.00 7.69
CA SER A 611 -16.91 -16.99 6.69
C SER A 611 -15.80 -17.11 5.63
N HIS A 612 -15.45 -18.34 5.27
CA HIS A 612 -14.42 -18.63 4.28
C HIS A 612 -14.99 -18.99 2.90
N THR A 613 -16.29 -19.08 2.79
CA THR A 613 -16.96 -19.45 1.54
C THR A 613 -18.15 -18.55 1.24
N TYR A 614 -18.33 -18.20 -0.03
CA TYR A 614 -19.38 -17.29 -0.49
C TYR A 614 -19.99 -17.78 -1.78
N SER A 615 -21.33 -17.83 -1.86
CA SER A 615 -22.06 -18.08 -3.11
C SER A 615 -22.46 -16.75 -3.76
N ILE A 616 -22.06 -16.60 -4.99
CA ILE A 616 -22.33 -15.41 -5.79
C ILE A 616 -23.30 -15.80 -6.93
N LYS A 617 -24.49 -15.24 -6.90
CA LYS A 617 -25.55 -15.51 -7.89
C LYS A 617 -25.96 -14.27 -8.69
N ASN A 618 -25.54 -13.09 -8.21
CA ASN A 618 -25.98 -11.82 -8.78
C ASN A 618 -24.80 -11.03 -9.34
N ASP A 619 -25.03 -10.40 -10.49
CA ASP A 619 -24.16 -9.42 -11.11
C ASP A 619 -24.54 -8.02 -10.62
N LEU A 620 -23.73 -7.43 -9.76
CA LEU A 620 -23.96 -6.11 -9.21
C LEU A 620 -23.91 -5.00 -10.27
N PHE A 621 -23.24 -5.24 -11.41
CA PHE A 621 -23.18 -4.30 -12.54
C PHE A 621 -24.30 -4.49 -13.57
N SER A 622 -25.24 -5.43 -13.33
CA SER A 622 -26.38 -5.61 -14.23
C SER A 622 -27.23 -4.35 -14.27
N LYS A 623 -27.56 -3.93 -15.49
CA LYS A 623 -28.54 -2.85 -15.75
C LYS A 623 -29.96 -3.38 -15.98
N SER A 624 -30.13 -4.70 -15.95
CA SER A 624 -31.40 -5.40 -16.13
C SER A 624 -32.09 -5.60 -14.77
N SER A 625 -33.41 -5.81 -14.83
CA SER A 625 -34.18 -6.26 -13.67
C SER A 625 -33.80 -7.68 -13.23
N ASN A 626 -33.26 -8.48 -14.14
CA ASN A 626 -32.64 -9.76 -13.80
C ASN A 626 -31.17 -9.54 -13.54
N THR A 627 -30.73 -9.74 -12.31
CA THR A 627 -29.35 -9.60 -11.88
C THR A 627 -28.58 -10.92 -11.85
N SER A 628 -29.21 -12.05 -12.21
CA SER A 628 -28.52 -13.36 -12.18
C SER A 628 -27.25 -13.35 -13.02
N LEU A 629 -26.25 -14.08 -12.57
CA LEU A 629 -25.04 -14.31 -13.35
C LEU A 629 -25.40 -14.99 -14.68
N ILE A 630 -24.70 -14.61 -15.73
CA ILE A 630 -24.88 -15.14 -17.08
C ILE A 630 -23.77 -16.14 -17.37
N ASP A 631 -24.13 -17.35 -17.75
CA ASP A 631 -23.16 -18.37 -18.11
C ASP A 631 -22.25 -17.92 -19.28
N PHE A 632 -21.00 -18.34 -19.22
CA PHE A 632 -19.93 -18.00 -20.17
C PHE A 632 -19.55 -16.51 -20.23
N LYS A 633 -20.00 -15.68 -19.27
CA LYS A 633 -19.55 -14.30 -19.08
C LYS A 633 -18.44 -14.24 -18.04
N ASN A 634 -17.39 -13.46 -18.32
CA ASN A 634 -16.32 -13.20 -17.34
C ASN A 634 -16.81 -12.27 -16.24
N TYR A 635 -16.56 -12.65 -15.00
CA TYR A 635 -16.76 -11.82 -13.82
C TYR A 635 -15.45 -11.69 -13.06
N TYR A 636 -15.23 -10.54 -12.44
CA TYR A 636 -13.97 -10.25 -11.77
C TYR A 636 -14.23 -9.89 -10.31
N TYR A 637 -13.36 -10.37 -9.44
CA TYR A 637 -13.47 -10.20 -7.99
C TYR A 637 -12.14 -9.83 -7.38
N MET A 638 -12.21 -9.09 -6.28
CA MET A 638 -11.07 -8.78 -5.43
C MET A 638 -11.47 -9.03 -3.99
N VAL A 639 -10.61 -9.72 -3.25
CA VAL A 639 -10.78 -9.97 -1.81
C VAL A 639 -9.69 -9.22 -1.07
N LEU A 640 -10.07 -8.52 -0.03
CA LEU A 640 -9.16 -7.80 0.86
C LEU A 640 -9.41 -8.24 2.29
N SER A 641 -8.32 -8.27 3.07
CA SER A 641 -8.38 -8.40 4.52
C SER A 641 -8.25 -7.03 5.17
N TYR A 642 -8.79 -6.88 6.36
CA TYR A 642 -8.58 -5.68 7.15
C TYR A 642 -8.38 -6.00 8.63
N ALA A 643 -7.74 -5.08 9.33
CA ALA A 643 -7.50 -5.16 10.76
C ALA A 643 -8.14 -3.97 11.49
N ALA A 644 -8.39 -4.15 12.76
CA ALA A 644 -8.87 -3.10 13.64
C ALA A 644 -7.91 -2.89 14.83
N LEU A 645 -7.90 -1.66 15.35
CA LEU A 645 -7.12 -1.29 16.51
C LEU A 645 -7.66 -1.98 17.77
N SER A 646 -6.98 -3.01 18.26
CA SER A 646 -7.47 -3.88 19.33
C SER A 646 -7.52 -3.21 20.72
N ASP A 647 -6.66 -2.19 20.95
CA ASP A 647 -6.46 -1.57 22.25
C ASP A 647 -7.42 -0.40 22.53
N ASP A 648 -8.29 -0.05 21.58
CA ASP A 648 -9.24 1.05 21.68
C ASP A 648 -10.69 0.60 21.41
N THR A 649 -11.30 -0.01 22.39
CA THR A 649 -12.70 -0.49 22.30
C THR A 649 -13.73 0.63 22.20
N LEU A 650 -13.41 1.84 22.65
CA LEU A 650 -14.28 3.01 22.57
C LEU A 650 -14.12 3.80 21.25
N GLN A 651 -13.23 3.36 20.38
CA GLN A 651 -12.93 4.00 19.09
C GLN A 651 -12.66 5.50 19.21
N VAL A 652 -11.85 5.89 20.19
CA VAL A 652 -11.44 7.28 20.42
C VAL A 652 -10.31 7.69 19.48
N ASP A 653 -9.45 6.75 19.14
CA ASP A 653 -8.36 6.98 18.21
C ASP A 653 -8.90 7.30 16.81
N PRO A 654 -8.31 8.24 16.08
CA PRO A 654 -8.78 8.58 14.74
C PRO A 654 -8.57 7.47 13.70
N GLU A 655 -7.63 6.57 13.92
CA GLU A 655 -7.28 5.50 12.98
C GLU A 655 -7.64 4.13 13.58
N GLN A 656 -8.88 3.71 13.41
CA GLN A 656 -9.39 2.42 13.89
C GLN A 656 -9.20 1.29 12.89
N TYR A 657 -9.22 1.60 11.61
CA TYR A 657 -9.20 0.68 10.47
C TYR A 657 -7.83 0.65 9.81
N LEU A 658 -7.33 -0.54 9.54
CA LEU A 658 -6.13 -0.77 8.77
C LEU A 658 -6.42 -1.75 7.63
N ALA A 659 -6.43 -1.26 6.39
CA ALA A 659 -6.59 -2.11 5.21
C ALA A 659 -5.33 -2.93 4.97
N GLY A 660 -5.50 -4.19 4.56
CA GLY A 660 -4.42 -4.97 4.01
C GLY A 660 -3.96 -4.40 2.65
N ARG A 661 -2.66 -4.47 2.38
CA ARG A 661 -2.07 -3.90 1.17
C ARG A 661 -1.21 -4.88 0.36
N ARG A 662 -1.05 -6.10 0.85
CA ARG A 662 -0.24 -7.14 0.21
C ARG A 662 -1.09 -8.26 -0.35
N ASN A 663 -0.53 -9.00 -1.29
CA ASN A 663 -1.12 -10.17 -1.95
C ASN A 663 -2.47 -9.88 -2.66
N ILE A 664 -2.72 -8.63 -3.02
CA ILE A 664 -3.97 -8.23 -3.66
C ILE A 664 -3.97 -8.66 -5.12
N LYS A 665 -4.99 -9.44 -5.50
CA LYS A 665 -5.11 -10.01 -6.85
C LYS A 665 -6.53 -9.80 -7.38
N VAL A 666 -6.64 -9.73 -8.71
CA VAL A 666 -7.92 -9.79 -9.40
C VAL A 666 -8.15 -11.22 -9.85
N TYR A 667 -9.24 -11.80 -9.41
CA TYR A 667 -9.66 -13.16 -9.75
C TYR A 667 -10.78 -13.13 -10.77
N LYS A 668 -10.76 -14.11 -11.68
CA LYS A 668 -11.77 -14.25 -12.73
C LYS A 668 -12.56 -15.51 -12.50
N GLY A 669 -13.91 -15.43 -12.57
CA GLY A 669 -14.82 -16.55 -12.59
C GLY A 669 -15.71 -16.51 -13.83
N VAL A 670 -16.06 -17.67 -14.36
CA VAL A 670 -16.91 -17.83 -15.54
C VAL A 670 -17.99 -18.88 -15.24
N PRO A 671 -19.19 -18.47 -14.83
CA PRO A 671 -20.28 -19.43 -14.58
C PRO A 671 -20.56 -20.30 -15.81
N HIS A 672 -20.79 -21.58 -15.59
CA HIS A 672 -21.15 -22.51 -16.67
C HIS A 672 -21.75 -23.80 -16.12
N LYS A 673 -22.38 -24.57 -17.01
CA LYS A 673 -22.89 -25.89 -16.65
C LYS A 673 -21.76 -26.88 -16.41
N THR A 674 -21.79 -27.51 -15.26
CA THR A 674 -20.77 -28.45 -14.82
C THR A 674 -20.91 -29.87 -15.39
N GLU A 675 -22.11 -30.24 -15.84
CA GLU A 675 -22.41 -31.60 -16.34
C GLU A 675 -21.49 -32.09 -17.47
N PRO A 676 -21.12 -31.26 -18.49
CA PRO A 676 -20.23 -31.73 -19.54
C PRO A 676 -18.80 -32.02 -19.04
N GLU A 677 -18.31 -31.25 -18.09
CA GLU A 677 -16.95 -31.35 -17.56
C GLU A 677 -16.81 -32.42 -16.48
N SER A 678 -17.88 -32.66 -15.73
CA SER A 678 -17.95 -33.68 -14.68
C SER A 678 -18.47 -35.06 -15.19
N PHE A 679 -18.35 -35.34 -16.47
CA PHE A 679 -18.77 -36.60 -17.10
C PHE A 679 -20.24 -36.97 -16.85
N GLY A 680 -21.12 -35.99 -16.78
CA GLY A 680 -22.54 -36.17 -16.51
C GLY A 680 -22.89 -36.34 -15.02
N THR A 681 -21.98 -36.02 -14.12
CA THR A 681 -22.25 -36.03 -12.67
C THR A 681 -23.33 -35.01 -12.35
N LYS A 682 -24.44 -35.46 -11.81
CA LYS A 682 -25.49 -34.57 -11.27
C LYS A 682 -25.10 -34.13 -9.87
N LEU A 683 -25.34 -32.85 -9.58
CA LEU A 683 -25.21 -32.35 -8.23
C LEU A 683 -26.25 -33.00 -7.31
N ASN A 684 -25.80 -33.59 -6.20
CA ASN A 684 -26.66 -34.18 -5.20
C ASN A 684 -27.18 -33.18 -4.19
N THR A 685 -26.53 -32.01 -4.15
CA THR A 685 -26.79 -30.95 -3.18
C THR A 685 -26.45 -29.58 -3.78
N ILE A 686 -26.77 -28.54 -3.07
CA ILE A 686 -26.46 -27.14 -3.46
C ILE A 686 -25.62 -26.47 -2.37
N TYR A 687 -24.91 -25.41 -2.73
CA TYR A 687 -24.18 -24.59 -1.76
C TYR A 687 -25.10 -24.12 -0.63
N GLY A 688 -24.59 -24.15 0.59
CA GLY A 688 -25.29 -23.69 1.79
C GLY A 688 -26.25 -24.71 2.39
N SER A 689 -26.54 -25.84 1.69
CA SER A 689 -27.29 -26.91 2.32
C SER A 689 -26.43 -27.66 3.35
N GLY A 690 -27.06 -28.29 4.31
CA GLY A 690 -26.41 -29.09 5.32
C GLY A 690 -26.98 -30.50 5.42
N PRO A 691 -26.20 -31.50 5.85
CA PRO A 691 -26.68 -32.81 6.15
C PRO A 691 -27.64 -32.79 7.35
N SER A 692 -28.53 -33.76 7.42
CA SER A 692 -29.41 -33.93 8.58
C SER A 692 -28.65 -34.62 9.70
N LEU A 693 -28.72 -34.10 10.91
CA LEU A 693 -28.35 -34.83 12.12
C LEU A 693 -29.44 -35.87 12.39
N THR A 694 -29.05 -37.14 12.41
CA THR A 694 -30.00 -38.25 12.59
C THR A 694 -29.82 -38.98 13.91
N GLN A 695 -28.66 -38.84 14.57
CA GLN A 695 -28.36 -39.52 15.81
C GLN A 695 -27.40 -38.68 16.64
N ILE A 696 -27.65 -38.60 17.94
CA ILE A 696 -26.77 -37.99 18.92
C ILE A 696 -26.61 -38.98 20.06
N GLU A 697 -25.38 -39.29 20.45
CA GLU A 697 -25.03 -40.16 21.54
C GLU A 697 -24.07 -39.48 22.50
N GLY A 698 -24.10 -39.87 23.77
CA GLY A 698 -23.19 -39.33 24.76
C GLY A 698 -23.96 -38.75 25.97
N ARG A 699 -23.20 -38.15 26.86
CA ARG A 699 -23.72 -37.44 28.01
C ARG A 699 -23.49 -35.96 27.86
N GLY A 700 -24.41 -35.16 28.32
CA GLY A 700 -24.32 -33.71 28.28
C GLY A 700 -25.59 -33.04 27.80
N ASN A 701 -25.60 -31.74 27.82
CA ASN A 701 -26.75 -30.95 27.43
C ASN A 701 -26.60 -30.30 26.02
N GLY A 702 -25.73 -30.87 25.19
CA GLY A 702 -25.48 -30.39 23.82
C GLY A 702 -26.69 -30.33 22.93
N GLY A 703 -27.72 -31.10 23.23
CA GLY A 703 -29.02 -31.03 22.59
C GLY A 703 -29.84 -29.77 22.91
N ASN A 704 -29.45 -28.97 23.90
CA ASN A 704 -30.20 -27.80 24.34
C ASN A 704 -30.43 -26.76 23.24
N VAL A 705 -29.55 -26.72 22.25
CA VAL A 705 -29.60 -25.76 21.16
C VAL A 705 -29.97 -26.42 19.84
N LEU A 706 -30.30 -27.70 19.84
CA LEU A 706 -30.78 -28.42 18.68
C LEU A 706 -32.29 -28.29 18.56
N GLU A 707 -32.73 -27.86 17.40
CA GLU A 707 -34.16 -27.78 17.08
C GLU A 707 -34.61 -29.03 16.33
N LEU A 708 -35.63 -29.68 16.85
CA LEU A 708 -36.28 -30.81 16.19
C LEU A 708 -37.10 -30.35 15.00
N THR A 709 -37.09 -31.18 13.95
CA THR A 709 -38.04 -30.97 12.86
C THR A 709 -39.47 -31.12 13.31
N LYS A 710 -40.40 -30.41 12.65
CA LYS A 710 -41.81 -30.52 12.95
C LYS A 710 -42.33 -31.96 12.91
N GLU A 711 -41.80 -32.78 11.99
CA GLU A 711 -42.13 -34.21 11.88
C GLU A 711 -41.79 -35.00 13.15
N SER A 712 -40.58 -34.79 13.66
CA SER A 712 -40.17 -35.41 14.95
C SER A 712 -40.96 -34.88 16.14
N ILE A 713 -41.24 -33.57 16.18
CA ILE A 713 -42.09 -33.00 17.23
C ILE A 713 -43.50 -33.62 17.20
N ASP A 714 -44.14 -33.67 16.05
CA ASP A 714 -45.49 -34.24 15.89
C ASP A 714 -45.50 -35.70 16.26
N LYS A 715 -44.48 -36.47 15.95
CA LYS A 715 -44.33 -37.86 16.31
C LYS A 715 -44.16 -38.06 17.82
N ILE A 716 -43.33 -37.22 18.46
CA ILE A 716 -43.17 -37.25 19.92
C ILE A 716 -44.47 -36.90 20.61
N LEU A 717 -45.15 -35.87 20.16
CA LEU A 717 -46.44 -35.50 20.74
C LEU A 717 -47.51 -36.57 20.59
N LYS A 718 -47.47 -37.32 19.51
CA LYS A 718 -48.43 -38.39 19.23
C LYS A 718 -48.10 -39.69 19.96
N ASP A 719 -46.85 -40.14 19.83
CA ASP A 719 -46.41 -41.47 20.22
C ASP A 719 -45.62 -41.49 21.54
N GLY A 720 -45.36 -40.34 22.10
CA GLY A 720 -44.59 -40.15 23.32
C GLY A 720 -43.08 -40.14 23.15
N PHE A 721 -42.56 -40.54 22.00
CA PHE A 721 -41.16 -40.48 21.64
C PHE A 721 -40.91 -40.66 20.15
N ASP A 722 -39.75 -40.23 19.64
CA ASP A 722 -39.24 -40.55 18.33
C ASP A 722 -37.93 -41.33 18.45
N PRO A 723 -37.84 -42.62 18.04
CA PRO A 723 -36.60 -43.39 18.15
C PRO A 723 -35.50 -42.91 17.23
N THR A 724 -35.82 -42.07 16.23
CA THR A 724 -34.88 -41.53 15.24
C THR A 724 -35.19 -40.05 14.99
N PRO A 725 -34.93 -39.21 15.99
CA PRO A 725 -35.27 -37.80 15.90
C PRO A 725 -34.48 -37.13 14.81
N LYS A 726 -35.13 -36.26 14.05
CA LYS A 726 -34.50 -35.41 13.07
C LYS A 726 -34.41 -33.97 13.56
N TYR A 727 -33.30 -33.37 13.31
CA TYR A 727 -33.03 -31.98 13.71
C TYR A 727 -33.01 -31.05 12.50
N ILE A 728 -33.32 -29.79 12.73
CA ILE A 728 -33.26 -28.77 11.69
C ILE A 728 -31.78 -28.56 11.34
N ALA A 729 -31.44 -28.68 10.05
CA ALA A 729 -30.08 -28.47 9.57
C ALA A 729 -29.63 -27.05 9.89
N GLY A 730 -28.42 -26.92 10.42
CA GLY A 730 -27.83 -25.64 10.81
C GLY A 730 -28.26 -25.07 12.16
N SER A 731 -29.22 -25.74 12.87
CA SER A 731 -29.49 -25.45 14.27
C SER A 731 -28.46 -26.14 15.16
N GLY A 732 -28.19 -25.54 16.31
CA GLY A 732 -27.29 -26.15 17.30
C GLY A 732 -25.83 -25.78 17.17
N PRO A 733 -24.97 -26.35 18.02
CA PRO A 733 -23.57 -25.99 18.12
C PRO A 733 -22.70 -26.58 17.03
N VAL A 734 -23.19 -27.53 16.26
CA VAL A 734 -22.49 -28.09 15.09
C VAL A 734 -23.22 -27.66 13.81
N LYS A 735 -22.59 -26.82 13.03
CA LYS A 735 -23.12 -26.37 11.74
C LYS A 735 -22.30 -26.99 10.63
N VAL A 736 -22.95 -27.70 9.74
CA VAL A 736 -22.32 -28.30 8.57
C VAL A 736 -22.97 -27.71 7.34
N LYS A 737 -22.14 -27.19 6.46
CA LYS A 737 -22.57 -26.50 5.23
C LYS A 737 -21.87 -27.10 4.01
N VAL A 738 -22.60 -27.32 2.95
CA VAL A 738 -22.00 -27.66 1.65
C VAL A 738 -21.37 -26.41 1.05
N VAL A 739 -20.06 -26.50 0.75
CA VAL A 739 -19.28 -25.40 0.16
C VAL A 739 -18.76 -25.73 -1.26
N ASP A 740 -18.72 -27.00 -1.61
CA ASP A 740 -18.42 -27.46 -2.97
C ASP A 740 -19.35 -28.63 -3.33
N PRO A 741 -20.47 -28.33 -3.97
CA PRO A 741 -21.46 -29.37 -4.31
C PRO A 741 -20.93 -30.48 -5.21
N LEU A 742 -19.86 -30.25 -5.96
CA LEU A 742 -19.26 -31.26 -6.86
C LEU A 742 -18.46 -32.31 -6.08
N LYS A 743 -17.97 -31.99 -4.87
CA LYS A 743 -17.13 -32.88 -4.08
C LYS A 743 -17.88 -33.62 -2.97
N VAL A 744 -19.14 -33.27 -2.70
CA VAL A 744 -19.90 -33.91 -1.62
C VAL A 744 -20.20 -35.36 -1.95
N PRO A 745 -19.66 -36.32 -1.16
CA PRO A 745 -19.95 -37.74 -1.38
C PRO A 745 -21.36 -38.11 -0.89
N ILE A 746 -21.92 -39.21 -1.45
CA ILE A 746 -23.09 -39.85 -0.88
C ILE A 746 -22.56 -40.74 0.27
N ALA A 747 -22.65 -40.27 1.48
CA ALA A 747 -22.07 -40.94 2.63
C ALA A 747 -22.79 -40.59 3.93
N ASP A 748 -22.64 -41.49 4.92
CA ASP A 748 -22.93 -41.19 6.30
C ASP A 748 -21.65 -40.75 7.04
N PHE A 749 -21.76 -39.74 7.90
CA PHE A 749 -20.66 -39.20 8.67
C PHE A 749 -20.89 -39.33 10.16
N GLU A 750 -19.80 -39.54 10.90
CA GLU A 750 -19.79 -39.56 12.33
C GLU A 750 -18.78 -38.51 12.86
N LEU A 751 -19.25 -37.63 13.74
CA LEU A 751 -18.41 -36.66 14.43
C LEU A 751 -18.28 -37.05 15.89
N ILE A 752 -17.06 -37.35 16.34
CA ILE A 752 -16.74 -37.74 17.71
C ILE A 752 -15.88 -36.68 18.38
N PHE A 753 -16.26 -36.25 19.56
CA PHE A 753 -15.44 -35.43 20.43
C PHE A 753 -14.60 -36.27 21.38
N ASN A 754 -13.31 -36.03 21.43
CA ASN A 754 -12.40 -36.73 22.34
C ASN A 754 -12.40 -36.04 23.69
N GLU A 755 -12.70 -36.80 24.74
CA GLU A 755 -12.78 -36.25 26.09
C GLU A 755 -11.45 -35.72 26.62
N ASN A 756 -11.42 -34.43 26.96
CA ASN A 756 -10.42 -33.85 27.85
C ASN A 756 -11.19 -33.24 29.03
N ARG A 757 -11.60 -34.08 29.97
CA ARG A 757 -12.27 -33.62 31.17
C ARG A 757 -11.34 -32.77 32.00
N ASN A 758 -11.77 -31.59 32.40
CA ASN A 758 -11.08 -30.78 33.36
C ASN A 758 -11.25 -31.38 34.77
N THR A 759 -10.36 -32.30 35.15
CA THR A 759 -10.39 -32.98 36.42
C THR A 759 -10.00 -32.12 37.62
N THR A 760 -9.57 -30.88 37.39
CA THR A 760 -9.07 -29.97 38.43
C THR A 760 -10.06 -28.88 38.85
N ALA A 761 -11.15 -28.71 38.16
CA ALA A 761 -12.18 -27.77 38.56
C ALA A 761 -13.02 -28.37 39.70
N THR A 762 -12.96 -27.74 40.84
CA THR A 762 -13.69 -28.18 42.05
C THR A 762 -15.21 -27.99 41.95
N GLN A 763 -15.70 -27.35 40.92
CA GLN A 763 -17.10 -26.97 40.74
C GLN A 763 -17.76 -27.58 39.49
N ASN A 764 -17.01 -28.02 38.48
CA ASN A 764 -17.53 -28.64 37.28
C ASN A 764 -16.70 -29.85 36.88
N LYS A 765 -16.89 -30.94 37.52
CA LYS A 765 -16.20 -32.19 37.22
C LYS A 765 -16.55 -32.82 35.89
N ASP A 766 -17.55 -32.28 35.23
CA ASP A 766 -18.16 -32.87 34.06
C ASP A 766 -18.10 -31.95 32.81
N SER A 767 -17.45 -30.76 32.88
CA SER A 767 -17.28 -29.93 31.72
C SER A 767 -16.13 -30.41 30.84
N ILE A 768 -16.37 -30.47 29.56
CA ILE A 768 -15.34 -30.74 28.56
C ILE A 768 -14.52 -29.49 28.38
N SER A 769 -13.18 -29.64 28.45
CA SER A 769 -12.30 -28.46 28.29
C SER A 769 -12.46 -27.84 26.92
N ALA A 770 -12.23 -26.52 26.84
CA ALA A 770 -12.23 -25.78 25.60
C ALA A 770 -11.23 -26.30 24.52
N ASN A 771 -10.33 -27.19 24.90
CA ASN A 771 -9.31 -27.79 24.04
C ASN A 771 -9.64 -29.21 23.59
N THR A 772 -10.90 -29.56 23.51
CA THR A 772 -11.33 -30.89 23.08
C THR A 772 -11.07 -31.08 21.60
N SER A 773 -10.33 -32.10 21.25
CA SER A 773 -10.16 -32.52 19.85
C SER A 773 -11.40 -33.27 19.37
N TRP A 774 -11.55 -33.34 18.05
CA TRP A 774 -12.65 -34.07 17.44
C TRP A 774 -12.17 -34.86 16.22
N VAL A 775 -12.93 -35.87 15.85
CA VAL A 775 -12.70 -36.73 14.69
C VAL A 775 -13.98 -36.78 13.88
N LEU A 776 -13.89 -36.50 12.61
CA LEU A 776 -14.97 -36.71 11.64
C LEU A 776 -14.64 -37.90 10.75
N THR A 777 -15.48 -38.89 10.74
CA THR A 777 -15.33 -40.12 9.94
C THR A 777 -16.41 -40.17 8.88
N ASN A 778 -16.00 -40.41 7.64
CA ASN A 778 -16.91 -40.84 6.60
C ASN A 778 -17.15 -42.36 6.78
N LEU A 779 -18.27 -42.75 7.29
CA LEU A 779 -18.59 -44.17 7.61
C LEU A 779 -18.70 -45.03 6.35
N THR A 780 -18.91 -44.43 5.17
CA THR A 780 -19.05 -45.17 3.92
C THR A 780 -17.69 -45.53 3.31
N SER A 781 -16.72 -44.63 3.36
CA SER A 781 -15.35 -44.85 2.85
C SER A 781 -14.38 -45.32 3.95
N GLY A 782 -14.65 -45.02 5.19
CA GLY A 782 -13.74 -45.22 6.32
C GLY A 782 -12.68 -44.12 6.49
N ASP A 783 -12.70 -43.09 5.68
CA ASP A 783 -11.78 -41.99 5.77
C ASP A 783 -12.08 -41.11 7.00
N THR A 784 -11.02 -40.62 7.65
CA THR A 784 -11.14 -39.83 8.86
C THR A 784 -10.37 -38.52 8.75
N ILE A 785 -10.94 -37.44 9.27
CA ILE A 785 -10.31 -36.16 9.48
C ILE A 785 -10.19 -35.89 10.98
N PHE A 786 -8.98 -35.60 11.41
CA PHE A 786 -8.69 -35.23 12.79
C PHE A 786 -8.53 -33.75 12.92
N SER A 787 -9.00 -33.19 14.01
CA SER A 787 -8.66 -31.85 14.42
C SER A 787 -8.14 -31.86 15.86
N ASP A 788 -6.91 -31.40 16.00
CA ASP A 788 -6.30 -31.13 17.31
C ASP A 788 -6.72 -29.75 17.82
N THR A 789 -7.48 -29.04 17.04
CA THR A 789 -7.82 -27.63 17.33
C THR A 789 -8.98 -27.58 18.33
N THR A 790 -8.84 -26.63 19.18
CA THR A 790 -9.80 -26.09 20.12
C THR A 790 -11.20 -26.08 19.56
N LEU A 791 -12.14 -26.62 20.29
CA LEU A 791 -13.52 -26.24 20.08
C LEU A 791 -13.62 -24.73 20.20
N GLN A 792 -14.18 -24.11 19.20
CA GLN A 792 -14.54 -22.73 19.31
C GLN A 792 -15.80 -22.64 20.18
N TYR A 793 -15.73 -21.85 21.23
CA TYR A 793 -16.86 -21.67 22.13
C TYR A 793 -17.24 -20.18 22.24
N ARG A 794 -18.50 -19.97 22.33
CA ARG A 794 -19.11 -18.67 22.54
C ARG A 794 -19.60 -18.58 23.97
N PHE A 795 -19.22 -17.52 24.68
CA PHE A 795 -19.78 -17.18 25.97
C PHE A 795 -20.82 -16.09 25.83
N GLU A 796 -22.01 -16.34 26.34
CA GLU A 796 -22.96 -15.28 26.60
C GLU A 796 -23.15 -15.22 28.13
N SER A 797 -22.56 -14.21 28.77
CA SER A 797 -22.82 -13.96 30.19
C SER A 797 -23.81 -12.83 30.36
N THR A 798 -24.56 -12.86 31.45
CA THR A 798 -25.48 -11.76 31.84
C THR A 798 -24.76 -10.44 32.10
N GLN A 799 -23.44 -10.43 32.14
CA GLN A 799 -22.60 -9.25 32.33
C GLN A 799 -21.83 -8.80 31.08
N GLY A 800 -22.16 -9.33 29.92
CA GLY A 800 -21.51 -9.05 28.67
C GLY A 800 -20.61 -10.21 28.21
N ILE A 801 -20.26 -10.19 26.92
CA ILE A 801 -19.43 -11.22 26.30
C ILE A 801 -18.04 -11.16 26.89
N ARG A 802 -17.55 -12.20 27.55
CA ARG A 802 -16.26 -12.22 28.23
C ARG A 802 -15.11 -12.75 27.39
N SER A 803 -15.37 -13.65 26.49
CA SER A 803 -14.38 -14.17 25.57
C SER A 803 -15.09 -14.79 24.39
N VAL A 804 -14.74 -14.39 23.22
CA VAL A 804 -15.22 -14.99 21.99
C VAL A 804 -14.01 -15.51 21.27
N ASN A 805 -13.84 -16.83 21.30
CA ASN A 805 -13.09 -17.43 20.23
C ASN A 805 -13.99 -17.32 19.00
N ASN A 806 -13.53 -16.57 18.03
CA ASN A 806 -14.28 -16.30 16.82
C ASN A 806 -14.62 -17.62 16.12
N PRO A 807 -15.90 -17.96 15.94
CA PRO A 807 -16.24 -19.13 15.17
C PRO A 807 -15.72 -18.94 13.75
N THR A 808 -14.80 -19.80 13.37
CA THR A 808 -14.18 -19.78 12.06
C THR A 808 -14.72 -20.96 11.27
N GLU A 809 -15.16 -20.72 10.05
CA GLU A 809 -15.59 -21.75 9.14
C GLU A 809 -14.41 -22.64 8.75
N LEU A 810 -14.40 -23.90 9.15
CA LEU A 810 -13.40 -24.87 8.74
C LEU A 810 -13.85 -25.58 7.46
N THR A 811 -13.14 -25.40 6.36
CA THR A 811 -13.45 -26.06 5.10
C THR A 811 -12.75 -27.41 4.98
N LEU A 812 -13.52 -28.44 4.68
CA LEU A 812 -13.04 -29.78 4.39
C LEU A 812 -13.01 -29.95 2.87
N ALA A 813 -11.91 -29.52 2.26
CA ALA A 813 -11.78 -29.36 0.80
C ALA A 813 -12.06 -30.64 0.01
N ASP A 814 -11.67 -31.81 0.54
CA ASP A 814 -11.84 -33.09 -0.15
C ASP A 814 -13.28 -33.60 -0.16
N TRP A 815 -14.09 -33.14 0.79
CA TRP A 815 -15.50 -33.54 0.92
C TRP A 815 -16.47 -32.42 0.58
N GLY A 816 -16.00 -31.26 0.17
CA GLY A 816 -16.85 -30.14 -0.21
C GLY A 816 -17.73 -29.62 0.93
N LEU A 817 -17.36 -29.89 2.17
CA LEU A 817 -18.11 -29.51 3.38
C LEU A 817 -17.35 -28.43 4.16
N SER A 818 -18.09 -27.65 4.92
CA SER A 818 -17.59 -26.77 5.95
C SER A 818 -18.21 -27.13 7.28
N ILE A 819 -17.41 -27.10 8.34
CA ILE A 819 -17.86 -27.39 9.72
C ILE A 819 -17.53 -26.19 10.59
N GLU A 820 -18.52 -25.77 11.36
CA GLU A 820 -18.39 -24.81 12.43
C GLU A 820 -18.90 -25.49 13.72
N ILE A 821 -18.06 -25.49 14.75
CA ILE A 821 -18.42 -26.05 16.07
C ILE A 821 -18.40 -24.91 17.05
N GLU A 822 -19.57 -24.63 17.62
CA GLU A 822 -19.77 -23.56 18.57
C GLU A 822 -20.21 -24.15 19.91
N GLN A 823 -19.47 -23.90 20.96
CA GLN A 823 -19.88 -24.24 22.31
C GLN A 823 -20.81 -23.14 22.83
N VAL A 824 -22.04 -23.49 23.12
CA VAL A 824 -23.05 -22.55 23.58
C VAL A 824 -23.23 -22.71 25.08
N THR A 825 -23.26 -21.57 25.78
CA THR A 825 -23.50 -21.58 27.24
C THR A 825 -24.94 -21.93 27.57
N ASN A 826 -25.10 -22.67 28.65
CA ASN A 826 -26.43 -22.99 29.19
C ASN A 826 -27.02 -21.73 29.86
N PRO A 827 -28.26 -21.37 29.57
CA PRO A 827 -28.95 -20.35 30.38
C PRO A 827 -29.23 -20.90 31.77
N GLY A 828 -28.69 -20.33 32.77
CA GLY A 828 -28.80 -20.78 34.17
C GLY A 828 -27.47 -20.98 34.84
N GLU A 829 -26.50 -20.33 34.29
CA GLU A 829 -25.15 -20.38 34.68
C GLU A 829 -24.74 -19.82 35.98
N ASP A 830 -23.59 -20.28 36.41
CA ASP A 830 -22.80 -19.72 37.48
C ASP A 830 -22.63 -18.20 37.31
N PRO A 831 -22.98 -17.41 38.32
CA PRO A 831 -22.81 -15.96 38.33
C PRO A 831 -21.34 -15.51 38.23
N THR A 832 -20.35 -16.38 38.37
CA THR A 832 -18.93 -16.09 38.22
C THR A 832 -18.50 -16.06 36.75
N GLY A 833 -19.38 -16.55 35.85
CA GLY A 833 -19.16 -16.49 34.40
C GLY A 833 -18.16 -17.52 33.91
N ASP A 834 -17.95 -18.60 34.63
CA ASP A 834 -17.25 -19.75 34.10
C ASP A 834 -18.12 -20.44 33.04
N PRO A 835 -17.54 -20.93 31.94
CA PRO A 835 -18.28 -21.64 30.90
C PRO A 835 -18.64 -23.01 31.44
N ILE A 836 -19.77 -23.07 32.09
CA ILE A 836 -20.21 -24.31 32.74
C ILE A 836 -20.91 -25.19 31.76
N ASN A 837 -21.52 -24.62 30.77
CA ASN A 837 -22.47 -25.34 29.97
C ASN A 837 -22.41 -24.96 28.52
N GLY A 838 -21.92 -25.77 27.72
CA GLY A 838 -22.15 -25.83 26.32
C GLY A 838 -22.84 -27.15 26.02
N PHE A 839 -22.86 -27.48 24.78
CA PHE A 839 -23.38 -28.74 24.38
C PHE A 839 -22.53 -29.93 24.85
N LEU A 840 -21.34 -29.70 25.37
CA LEU A 840 -20.39 -30.65 25.85
C LEU A 840 -20.42 -30.83 27.38
N ASP A 841 -21.34 -30.18 28.06
CA ASP A 841 -21.45 -30.23 29.52
C ASP A 841 -22.42 -31.31 30.02
N TRP A 842 -22.16 -31.73 31.21
CA TRP A 842 -22.88 -32.87 31.88
C TRP A 842 -23.79 -32.37 32.95
N SER A 843 -24.82 -31.71 32.66
CA SER A 843 -25.78 -31.28 33.67
C SER A 843 -26.88 -32.29 33.86
N VAL A 844 -27.06 -33.27 33.00
CA VAL A 844 -28.23 -34.15 33.01
C VAL A 844 -27.84 -35.57 32.67
N GLU A 845 -28.30 -36.55 33.50
CA GLU A 845 -28.23 -37.99 33.22
C GLU A 845 -29.56 -38.51 32.66
N TRP A 846 -29.47 -39.36 31.64
CA TRP A 846 -30.64 -39.99 31.03
C TRP A 846 -30.90 -41.35 31.65
N GLN A 847 -32.12 -41.61 32.03
CA GLN A 847 -32.49 -42.85 32.73
C GLN A 847 -33.09 -43.94 31.86
N ASP A 848 -33.82 -43.57 30.84
CA ASP A 848 -34.52 -44.55 30.03
C ASP A 848 -33.77 -44.79 28.72
N ASN A 849 -33.16 -45.93 28.58
CA ASN A 849 -32.39 -46.33 27.42
C ASN A 849 -33.14 -46.28 26.11
N GLY A 850 -34.45 -46.27 26.10
CA GLY A 850 -35.23 -46.15 24.88
C GLY A 850 -35.71 -44.75 24.59
N LYS A 851 -35.55 -43.85 25.53
CA LYS A 851 -36.07 -42.48 25.47
C LYS A 851 -35.11 -41.45 26.05
N GLN A 852 -33.82 -41.66 25.82
CA GLN A 852 -32.76 -40.89 26.46
C GLN A 852 -32.87 -39.38 26.29
N TRP A 853 -33.43 -38.95 25.20
CA TRP A 853 -33.63 -37.54 24.91
C TRP A 853 -34.92 -36.94 25.51
N LEU A 854 -35.81 -37.79 26.06
CA LEU A 854 -37.07 -37.41 26.72
C LEU A 854 -37.04 -37.47 28.23
N THR A 855 -36.16 -38.28 28.80
CA THR A 855 -36.16 -38.56 30.25
C THR A 855 -34.81 -38.20 30.87
N ALA A 856 -34.62 -36.95 31.23
CA ALA A 856 -33.57 -36.54 32.14
C ALA A 856 -33.99 -36.82 33.60
N ILE A 857 -33.15 -37.50 34.38
CA ILE A 857 -33.60 -37.91 35.68
C ILE A 857 -32.98 -37.11 36.79
N VAL A 858 -31.74 -36.82 36.69
CA VAL A 858 -31.02 -36.15 37.77
C VAL A 858 -30.21 -35.01 37.11
N ASP A 859 -30.48 -33.83 37.55
CA ASP A 859 -29.57 -32.73 37.41
C ASP A 859 -28.45 -32.96 38.44
N ASN A 860 -27.22 -33.13 37.99
CA ASN A 860 -26.09 -33.31 38.89
C ASN A 860 -25.69 -32.01 39.60
N ASP A 861 -26.25 -30.91 39.24
CA ASP A 861 -26.13 -29.68 40.00
C ASP A 861 -26.96 -29.76 41.27
N GLN A 862 -26.38 -30.30 42.30
CA GLN A 862 -27.03 -30.44 43.60
C GLN A 862 -27.44 -29.13 44.26
N GLN A 863 -26.93 -28.01 43.82
CA GLN A 863 -27.28 -26.70 44.37
C GLN A 863 -28.65 -26.24 43.90
N ASN A 864 -29.10 -26.71 42.75
CA ASN A 864 -30.38 -26.35 42.18
C ASN A 864 -31.50 -27.39 42.38
N GLN A 865 -31.22 -28.49 43.03
CA GLN A 865 -32.26 -29.50 43.36
C GLN A 865 -33.44 -28.93 44.17
N ALA A 866 -33.24 -27.81 44.85
CA ALA A 866 -34.31 -27.17 45.62
C ALA A 866 -35.30 -26.38 44.74
N THR A 867 -34.92 -26.09 43.53
CA THR A 867 -35.76 -25.45 42.54
C THR A 867 -36.13 -26.48 41.49
N SER A 868 -37.16 -27.19 41.69
CA SER A 868 -37.69 -28.23 40.80
C SER A 868 -37.93 -27.80 39.34
N GLY A 869 -37.60 -26.60 39.00
CA GLY A 869 -37.74 -26.07 37.67
C GLY A 869 -36.50 -26.25 36.75
N ALA A 870 -35.28 -26.39 37.29
CA ALA A 870 -34.06 -26.44 36.50
C ALA A 870 -33.94 -27.73 35.66
N ILE A 871 -34.32 -28.86 36.23
CA ILE A 871 -34.35 -30.19 35.60
C ILE A 871 -35.24 -30.18 34.35
N TRP A 872 -36.39 -29.60 34.48
CA TRP A 872 -37.36 -29.52 33.40
C TRP A 872 -36.92 -28.59 32.27
N GLN A 873 -36.22 -27.55 32.58
CA GLN A 873 -35.72 -26.61 31.60
C GLN A 873 -34.63 -27.24 30.72
N ASN A 874 -33.70 -27.97 31.33
CA ASN A 874 -32.66 -28.65 30.60
C ASN A 874 -33.23 -29.72 29.65
N TRP A 875 -34.19 -30.45 30.13
CA TRP A 875 -34.85 -31.47 29.33
C TRP A 875 -35.65 -30.87 28.14
N ILE A 876 -36.39 -29.83 28.39
CA ILE A 876 -37.17 -29.15 27.36
C ILE A 876 -36.25 -28.58 26.29
N ARG A 877 -35.13 -28.00 26.66
CA ARG A 877 -34.19 -27.44 25.71
C ARG A 877 -33.49 -28.51 24.89
N ALA A 878 -33.12 -29.62 25.51
CA ALA A 878 -32.55 -30.74 24.76
C ALA A 878 -33.54 -31.25 23.71
N GLY A 879 -34.83 -31.14 23.96
CA GLY A 879 -35.89 -31.48 23.03
C GLY A 879 -36.35 -30.37 22.11
N GLY A 880 -35.76 -29.16 22.16
CA GLY A 880 -36.19 -28.03 21.37
C GLY A 880 -37.55 -27.44 21.73
N PHE A 881 -38.05 -27.73 22.93
CA PHE A 881 -39.28 -27.11 23.45
C PHE A 881 -38.93 -25.87 24.27
N GLY A 882 -39.18 -24.72 23.69
CA GLY A 882 -39.07 -23.42 24.35
C GLY A 882 -40.36 -22.95 24.96
#